data_087a627bb679fae2be01a691129e42ea
#
_entry.id   087a627bb679fae2be01a691129e42ea
#
_cell.length_a   1.000
_cell.length_b   1.000
_cell.length_c   1.000
_cell.angle_alpha   90.00
_cell.angle_beta   90.00
_cell.angle_gamma   90.00
#
_symmetry.space_group_name_H-M   'P 1'
#
loop_
_entity.id
_entity.type
_entity.pdbx_description
1 polymer ?
#
loop_
_entity_poly.entity_id
_entity_poly.type
_entity_poly.pdbx_seq_one_letter_code
_entity_poly.pdbx_strand_id
1 'polypeptide(L)'
;MKLLATQPALIALAVASALATQPVTANDESDKENKAQTQQNSAQQQDAELERIQVTGIRSAIKESLFLKQNATAVVDLVVADDIGKFPDENLAEALQRIPGVTITRNGGEGQNILIRGLGDGYNITTLNGRKLASDNAGRDFNFDTIASELVNVLAVYKSPEARLTEGGIGAIVDIQTRKPLDLDGCTLQASAKGIYESRTEDLHPHASLIIGDKSDDDSFGALFSAVYSKKTLRADTYSADGFFDEEEGWGVDSAGVPVDTNGNGVIDEGEIYASKIPSYMYYANAQDVRERIGGTLALQWRPLDNLDVNFDALYSRYNTDGHKYQIGFVNYDEEWTPGTPLFSDAQFDELGRVVSMRQQGDNTMVELLNLSTPRKTDTYQLALNTALFITPNWSVTADLAYSAAKNKNKGDNRFIVARGFVDSIDIDYTNGQMLPDVVIGPGLTSEQTYGAHYSLNSGTGVDDKVTDLKLMTQYLPESGFISKLDAGINYVKQVKSQNEFRSKNPSQFSRGGYYLTRDGYAFDGSGVFTQGEFELFQIPGNVFVPANFDNFLDGENSISPDPWPSFDYDKLLEYYRSINSDAANEAIVASANQAGTYEVSEAVTSAYVQITIEELLFDLPYMLNLGVRASRTQVDSEGFGYDLSKVVLDDAGQPLNDDWRTVSPVNYSDSYTNILPSLNFKLNLQDDLLLRISAAEVLSRPSLYSLRVWAAPNFTSQEQGLPTLVRGNPGVEPEQAKQADLALEWYYGDSSSLSGALFIKDIDSFISDEKTPMEVDGNRYLVSQPVSGQYGAKVQGFEIAWQQSLEQWLPEPFNGFGWQLNYTYVDSSYDDPELKAKDLPFKGMSENSYNAVLYYEQYGLQARLAYNWRSKFLVDPDAWGGPAWIDDYGQLDASISYDITDNLTLFSEASNLTNSRYSGYIKREDQVNYLERFGTQIAVGIRGSF
;
A
#
# COMPACT_ATOMS: atom_id res chain seq x y z
N MET A 1 26.54 -31.74 -3.22
CA MET A 1 26.85 -30.47 -2.54
C MET A 1 26.13 -30.43 -1.20
N LYS A 2 26.51 -31.24 -0.23
CA LYS A 2 25.85 -31.37 1.09
C LYS A 2 26.87 -31.29 2.23
N LEU A 3 27.81 -30.35 2.18
CA LEU A 3 28.88 -30.25 3.19
C LEU A 3 29.30 -28.83 3.58
N LEU A 4 28.46 -27.81 3.32
CA LEU A 4 28.75 -26.40 3.69
C LEU A 4 27.69 -25.75 4.61
N ALA A 5 26.70 -26.50 5.09
CA ALA A 5 25.64 -25.99 5.95
C ALA A 5 25.93 -26.06 7.47
N THR A 6 27.13 -26.43 7.91
CA THR A 6 27.45 -26.64 9.34
C THR A 6 28.40 -25.59 9.94
N GLN A 7 28.84 -24.59 9.20
CA GLN A 7 29.82 -23.61 9.71
C GLN A 7 29.25 -22.46 10.59
N PRO A 8 28.02 -21.95 10.42
CA PRO A 8 27.52 -20.90 11.30
C PRO A 8 27.30 -21.31 12.77
N ALA A 9 26.89 -22.55 12.97
CA ALA A 9 26.68 -23.08 14.33
C ALA A 9 27.99 -23.23 15.13
N LEU A 10 29.11 -23.46 14.45
CA LEU A 10 30.44 -23.52 15.06
C LEU A 10 30.98 -22.15 15.47
N ILE A 11 30.61 -21.09 14.77
CA ILE A 11 31.01 -19.70 15.13
C ILE A 11 30.25 -19.23 16.37
N ALA A 12 28.96 -19.55 16.48
CA ALA A 12 28.15 -19.24 17.66
C ALA A 12 28.64 -20.02 18.91
N LEU A 13 29.06 -21.27 18.73
CA LEU A 13 29.63 -22.09 19.80
C LEU A 13 31.07 -21.64 20.17
N ALA A 14 31.86 -21.14 19.21
CA ALA A 14 33.19 -20.61 19.44
C ALA A 14 33.18 -19.28 20.23
N VAL A 15 32.17 -18.40 19.98
CA VAL A 15 31.98 -17.19 20.75
C VAL A 15 31.56 -17.49 22.21
N ALA A 16 30.68 -18.47 22.40
CA ALA A 16 30.25 -18.92 23.72
C ALA A 16 31.38 -19.62 24.53
N SER A 17 32.32 -20.33 23.87
CA SER A 17 33.45 -20.97 24.50
C SER A 17 34.65 -20.07 24.77
N ALA A 18 34.79 -18.94 24.03
CA ALA A 18 35.85 -17.96 24.27
C ALA A 18 35.59 -17.06 25.52
N LEU A 19 34.34 -17.00 25.99
CA LEU A 19 33.94 -16.27 27.18
C LEU A 19 34.21 -17.03 28.51
N ALA A 20 34.66 -18.30 28.45
CA ALA A 20 34.78 -19.15 29.64
C ALA A 20 36.18 -19.25 30.27
N THR A 21 37.23 -18.62 29.69
CA THR A 21 38.60 -18.77 30.21
C THR A 21 39.41 -17.49 30.12
N GLN A 22 39.34 -16.63 31.17
CA GLN A 22 40.47 -15.78 31.61
C GLN A 22 40.36 -15.41 33.10
N PRO A 23 41.45 -15.47 33.86
CA PRO A 23 41.46 -15.11 35.29
C PRO A 23 41.63 -13.61 35.51
N VAL A 24 40.82 -13.06 36.42
CA VAL A 24 40.80 -11.67 36.86
C VAL A 24 42.04 -11.42 37.73
N THR A 25 42.82 -10.38 37.40
CA THR A 25 43.78 -9.73 38.36
C THR A 25 43.21 -8.40 38.75
N ALA A 26 43.03 -8.25 40.08
CA ALA A 26 42.58 -7.02 40.72
C ALA A 26 43.68 -5.99 40.85
N ASN A 27 43.43 -4.74 40.46
CA ASN A 27 43.98 -3.55 41.12
C ASN A 27 43.26 -2.27 40.65
N ASP A 28 43.09 -1.36 41.65
CA ASP A 28 42.59 0.02 41.63
C ASP A 28 41.05 0.21 41.74
N GLU A 29 40.61 0.20 43.01
CA GLU A 29 39.19 0.36 43.39
C GLU A 29 38.67 1.81 43.54
N SER A 30 39.49 2.88 43.56
CA SER A 30 38.99 4.20 43.93
C SER A 30 38.56 5.13 42.77
N ASP A 31 39.05 4.92 41.54
CA ASP A 31 38.64 5.71 40.36
C ASP A 31 37.53 5.07 39.52
N LYS A 32 37.25 3.79 39.75
CA LYS A 32 36.24 3.05 39.03
C LYS A 32 34.81 3.24 39.58
N GLU A 33 34.67 3.42 40.90
CA GLU A 33 33.35 3.68 41.51
C GLU A 33 32.71 4.98 41.01
N ASN A 34 33.50 6.05 40.83
CA ASN A 34 32.97 7.30 40.31
C ASN A 34 32.62 7.24 38.81
N LYS A 35 33.36 6.48 38.01
CA LYS A 35 33.03 6.29 36.58
C LYS A 35 31.87 5.32 36.37
N ALA A 36 31.78 4.25 37.17
CA ALA A 36 30.67 3.30 37.09
C ALA A 36 29.34 3.93 37.57
N GLN A 37 29.35 4.72 38.63
CA GLN A 37 28.17 5.49 39.07
C GLN A 37 27.75 6.57 38.07
N THR A 38 28.70 7.25 37.40
CA THR A 38 28.39 8.25 36.36
C THR A 38 27.86 7.57 35.08
N GLN A 39 28.36 6.39 34.70
CA GLN A 39 27.85 5.62 33.54
C GLN A 39 26.53 4.91 33.86
N GLN A 40 26.34 4.37 35.06
CA GLN A 40 25.03 3.83 35.49
C GLN A 40 23.94 4.90 35.55
N ASN A 41 24.27 6.08 36.10
CA ASN A 41 23.34 7.21 36.10
C ASN A 41 23.06 7.71 34.68
N SER A 42 24.02 7.66 33.75
CA SER A 42 23.78 8.08 32.36
C SER A 42 22.96 7.04 31.55
N ALA A 43 23.16 5.74 31.74
CA ALA A 43 22.36 4.71 31.04
C ALA A 43 20.94 4.63 31.61
N GLN A 44 20.76 4.69 32.94
CA GLN A 44 19.43 4.77 33.55
C GLN A 44 18.75 6.13 33.36
N GLN A 45 19.50 7.24 33.28
CA GLN A 45 18.95 8.52 32.88
C GLN A 45 18.60 8.56 31.37
N GLN A 46 19.38 7.93 30.50
CA GLN A 46 19.05 7.88 29.06
C GLN A 46 17.78 7.09 28.78
N ASP A 47 17.58 5.90 29.39
CA ASP A 47 16.31 5.16 29.26
C ASP A 47 15.16 5.89 29.99
N ALA A 48 15.41 6.65 31.06
CA ALA A 48 14.40 7.43 31.79
C ALA A 48 14.15 8.81 31.15
N GLU A 49 15.14 9.45 30.51
CA GLU A 49 14.95 10.71 29.75
C GLU A 49 14.26 10.48 28.41
N LEU A 50 14.43 9.31 27.79
CA LEU A 50 13.65 8.92 26.59
C LEU A 50 12.14 8.80 26.85
N GLU A 51 11.72 8.69 28.11
CA GLU A 51 10.32 8.51 28.50
C GLU A 51 9.60 9.80 28.95
N ARG A 52 10.23 10.97 29.00
CA ARG A 52 9.67 12.13 29.72
C ARG A 52 9.50 13.45 28.94
N ILE A 53 9.50 13.46 27.63
CA ILE A 53 9.36 14.71 26.88
C ILE A 53 7.91 14.91 26.42
N GLN A 54 7.19 15.83 27.04
CA GLN A 54 5.95 16.36 26.49
C GLN A 54 6.28 17.39 25.41
N VAL A 55 6.13 16.99 24.16
CA VAL A 55 6.45 17.82 22.99
C VAL A 55 5.33 18.80 22.71
N THR A 56 5.64 20.10 22.66
CA THR A 56 4.70 21.13 22.23
C THR A 56 5.36 22.03 21.19
N GLY A 57 4.79 22.07 19.96
CA GLY A 57 5.29 22.90 18.87
C GLY A 57 6.16 22.18 17.85
N ILE A 58 6.33 22.81 16.69
CA ILE A 58 7.04 22.26 15.53
C ILE A 58 8.51 21.99 15.87
N ARG A 59 9.19 22.98 16.47
CA ARG A 59 10.62 22.88 16.78
C ARG A 59 10.88 21.83 17.85
N SER A 60 9.99 21.72 18.84
CA SER A 60 10.09 20.69 19.87
C SER A 60 9.95 19.29 19.32
N ALA A 61 9.02 19.05 18.40
CA ALA A 61 8.86 17.76 17.72
C ALA A 61 10.09 17.40 16.87
N ILE A 62 10.66 18.37 16.16
CA ILE A 62 11.91 18.19 15.41
C ILE A 62 13.06 17.84 16.36
N LYS A 63 13.20 18.57 17.46
CA LYS A 63 14.25 18.34 18.48
C LYS A 63 14.17 16.93 19.04
N GLU A 64 12.98 16.47 19.43
CA GLU A 64 12.77 15.12 19.94
C GLU A 64 13.06 14.05 18.89
N SER A 65 12.57 14.21 17.68
CA SER A 65 12.85 13.31 16.55
C SER A 65 14.37 13.17 16.32
N LEU A 66 15.10 14.29 16.32
CA LEU A 66 16.55 14.30 16.16
C LEU A 66 17.27 13.66 17.35
N PHE A 67 16.81 13.92 18.59
CA PHE A 67 17.37 13.31 19.79
C PHE A 67 17.21 11.78 19.80
N LEU A 68 16.02 11.27 19.47
CA LEU A 68 15.76 9.84 19.35
C LEU A 68 16.62 9.21 18.25
N LYS A 69 16.73 9.86 17.08
CA LYS A 69 17.59 9.41 15.99
C LYS A 69 19.05 9.39 16.37
N GLN A 70 19.57 10.45 16.99
CA GLN A 70 20.97 10.58 17.41
C GLN A 70 21.37 9.47 18.38
N ASN A 71 20.49 9.10 19.32
CA ASN A 71 20.73 8.08 20.34
C ASN A 71 20.57 6.64 19.85
N ALA A 72 19.81 6.39 18.79
CA ALA A 72 19.68 5.06 18.21
C ALA A 72 21.02 4.53 17.68
N THR A 73 21.21 3.19 17.73
CA THR A 73 22.36 2.52 17.11
C THR A 73 22.07 2.19 15.64
N ALA A 74 20.86 1.72 15.36
CA ALA A 74 20.38 1.41 14.01
C ALA A 74 20.18 2.68 13.18
N VAL A 75 20.13 2.55 11.87
CA VAL A 75 19.66 3.61 10.97
C VAL A 75 18.14 3.68 11.08
N VAL A 76 17.64 4.70 11.76
CA VAL A 76 16.22 4.93 12.02
C VAL A 76 15.85 6.38 11.75
N ASP A 77 14.66 6.61 11.24
CA ASP A 77 14.03 7.93 11.14
C ASP A 77 12.70 7.92 11.88
N LEU A 78 12.35 9.04 12.50
CA LEU A 78 11.18 9.14 13.35
C LEU A 78 10.35 10.39 13.04
N VAL A 79 9.03 10.27 13.23
CA VAL A 79 8.09 11.40 13.25
C VAL A 79 7.35 11.35 14.58
N VAL A 80 7.33 12.45 15.30
CA VAL A 80 6.74 12.54 16.66
C VAL A 80 5.38 13.22 16.61
N ALA A 81 4.53 12.95 17.61
CA ALA A 81 3.10 13.28 17.66
C ALA A 81 2.72 14.73 17.39
N ASP A 82 3.50 15.70 17.81
CA ASP A 82 3.21 17.12 17.56
C ASP A 82 3.31 17.47 16.07
N ASP A 83 4.10 16.69 15.33
CA ASP A 83 4.15 16.75 13.88
C ASP A 83 3.00 15.96 13.24
N ILE A 84 2.58 14.83 13.82
CA ILE A 84 1.54 13.96 13.27
C ILE A 84 0.13 14.60 13.39
N GLY A 85 -0.20 15.23 14.52
CA GLY A 85 -1.55 15.75 14.78
C GLY A 85 -1.80 17.22 14.43
N LYS A 86 -0.77 17.97 14.01
CA LYS A 86 -0.85 19.39 13.63
C LYS A 86 -0.61 19.66 12.15
N PHE A 87 -0.29 18.64 11.39
CA PHE A 87 -0.21 18.66 9.94
C PHE A 87 -1.58 18.33 9.34
N PRO A 88 -1.88 18.72 8.10
CA PRO A 88 -3.06 18.24 7.39
C PRO A 88 -2.95 16.75 7.00
N ASP A 89 -2.21 15.95 7.82
CA ASP A 89 -2.06 14.52 7.64
C ASP A 89 -3.40 13.83 7.93
N GLU A 90 -4.01 13.30 6.92
CA GLU A 90 -5.29 12.62 7.03
C GLU A 90 -5.16 11.26 7.71
N ASN A 91 -3.97 10.65 7.58
CA ASN A 91 -3.64 9.36 8.17
C ASN A 91 -2.11 9.18 8.33
N LEU A 92 -1.70 8.00 8.80
CA LEU A 92 -0.30 7.71 9.10
C LEU A 92 0.61 7.63 7.86
N ALA A 93 0.08 7.29 6.67
CA ALA A 93 0.87 7.24 5.45
C ALA A 93 1.36 8.64 5.05
N GLU A 94 0.50 9.65 5.16
CA GLU A 94 0.84 11.05 4.87
C GLU A 94 1.95 11.55 5.81
N ALA A 95 1.87 11.21 7.11
CA ALA A 95 2.90 11.55 8.07
C ALA A 95 4.25 10.87 7.76
N LEU A 96 4.23 9.59 7.37
CA LEU A 96 5.42 8.82 7.01
C LEU A 96 6.11 9.33 5.74
N GLN A 97 5.35 9.93 4.81
CA GLN A 97 5.91 10.48 3.56
C GLN A 97 6.99 11.55 3.79
N ARG A 98 7.00 12.22 4.95
CA ARG A 98 8.02 13.22 5.31
C ARG A 98 9.39 12.62 5.66
N ILE A 99 9.46 11.31 5.90
CA ILE A 99 10.70 10.60 6.18
C ILE A 99 11.49 10.43 4.87
N PRO A 100 12.82 10.70 4.84
CA PRO A 100 13.66 10.43 3.67
C PRO A 100 13.47 8.99 3.17
N GLY A 101 13.37 8.79 1.85
CA GLY A 101 13.20 7.48 1.25
C GLY A 101 11.83 6.85 1.42
N VAL A 102 10.84 7.55 1.97
CA VAL A 102 9.45 7.06 2.05
C VAL A 102 8.59 7.75 0.99
N THR A 103 7.92 6.96 0.16
CA THR A 103 6.86 7.39 -0.75
C THR A 103 5.58 6.65 -0.43
N ILE A 104 4.43 7.14 -0.91
CA ILE A 104 3.13 6.53 -0.62
C ILE A 104 2.36 6.23 -1.90
N THR A 105 1.50 5.23 -1.83
CA THR A 105 0.44 5.02 -2.82
C THR A 105 -0.84 5.67 -2.33
N ARG A 106 -1.67 6.15 -3.27
CA ARG A 106 -2.92 6.85 -2.96
C ARG A 106 -4.12 6.08 -3.50
N ASN A 107 -5.23 6.17 -2.79
CA ASN A 107 -6.51 5.64 -3.23
C ASN A 107 -7.56 6.76 -3.10
N GLY A 108 -8.06 7.26 -4.24
CA GLY A 108 -8.98 8.40 -4.28
C GLY A 108 -8.41 9.66 -3.59
N GLY A 109 -7.09 9.92 -3.74
CA GLY A 109 -6.39 11.07 -3.16
C GLY A 109 -5.84 10.85 -1.75
N GLU A 110 -6.31 9.85 -0.97
CA GLU A 110 -5.81 9.55 0.38
C GLU A 110 -4.65 8.53 0.34
N GLY A 111 -3.58 8.76 1.11
CA GLY A 111 -2.48 7.83 1.26
C GLY A 111 -2.93 6.52 1.89
N GLN A 112 -2.51 5.38 1.33
CA GLN A 112 -2.92 4.05 1.79
C GLN A 112 -1.73 3.18 2.19
N ASN A 113 -0.79 2.92 1.28
CA ASN A 113 0.38 2.09 1.53
C ASN A 113 1.65 2.92 1.41
N ILE A 114 2.74 2.39 1.95
CA ILE A 114 4.04 3.05 1.93
C ILE A 114 5.07 2.20 1.18
N LEU A 115 5.99 2.89 0.51
CA LEU A 115 7.19 2.30 -0.06
C LEU A 115 8.40 2.93 0.64
N ILE A 116 9.32 2.10 1.11
CA ILE A 116 10.54 2.56 1.76
C ILE A 116 11.74 2.19 0.90
N ARG A 117 12.50 3.20 0.46
CA ARG A 117 13.56 3.03 -0.53
C ARG A 117 13.06 2.31 -1.79
N GLY A 118 11.83 2.63 -2.19
CA GLY A 118 11.13 2.07 -3.33
C GLY A 118 10.56 0.66 -3.14
N LEU A 119 10.81 -0.01 -2.02
CA LEU A 119 10.26 -1.33 -1.71
C LEU A 119 8.91 -1.17 -1.01
N GLY A 120 7.86 -1.66 -1.65
CA GLY A 120 6.46 -1.56 -1.22
C GLY A 120 5.90 -2.87 -0.69
N ASP A 121 4.91 -3.33 -1.35
CA ASP A 121 4.01 -4.44 -0.97
C ASP A 121 4.76 -5.70 -0.52
N GLY A 122 4.54 -6.08 0.75
CA GLY A 122 5.15 -7.29 1.33
C GLY A 122 6.60 -7.14 1.80
N TYR A 123 7.30 -6.05 1.43
CA TYR A 123 8.69 -5.82 1.84
C TYR A 123 8.85 -5.04 3.14
N ASN A 124 7.77 -4.43 3.64
CA ASN A 124 7.77 -3.69 4.89
C ASN A 124 6.94 -4.40 5.95
N ILE A 125 7.40 -4.40 7.20
CA ILE A 125 6.63 -4.92 8.33
C ILE A 125 6.10 -3.76 9.17
N THR A 126 4.83 -3.83 9.57
CA THR A 126 4.23 -2.85 10.48
C THR A 126 3.98 -3.48 11.84
N THR A 127 4.44 -2.78 12.88
CA THR A 127 4.24 -3.15 14.28
C THR A 127 3.53 -2.03 15.05
N LEU A 128 2.84 -2.38 16.12
CA LEU A 128 2.29 -1.45 17.10
C LEU A 128 2.95 -1.72 18.46
N ASN A 129 3.70 -0.75 18.97
CA ASN A 129 4.52 -0.91 20.18
C ASN A 129 5.44 -2.14 20.10
N GLY A 130 6.08 -2.36 18.93
CA GLY A 130 6.97 -3.49 18.66
C GLY A 130 6.29 -4.85 18.41
N ARG A 131 4.95 -4.93 18.31
CA ARG A 131 4.17 -6.16 18.14
C ARG A 131 3.53 -6.19 16.77
N LYS A 132 3.56 -7.34 16.08
CA LYS A 132 2.99 -7.47 14.73
C LYS A 132 1.49 -7.11 14.72
N LEU A 133 1.10 -6.23 13.80
CA LEU A 133 -0.27 -5.79 13.62
C LEU A 133 -0.96 -6.59 12.50
N ALA A 134 -2.22 -6.98 12.71
CA ALA A 134 -3.04 -7.64 11.70
C ALA A 134 -3.51 -6.64 10.65
N SER A 135 -3.71 -7.08 9.39
CA SER A 135 -4.16 -6.26 8.28
C SER A 135 -5.39 -6.84 7.59
N ASP A 136 -6.20 -5.97 6.98
CA ASP A 136 -7.49 -6.31 6.39
C ASP A 136 -7.44 -6.64 4.88
N ASN A 137 -6.25 -6.68 4.29
CA ASN A 137 -6.03 -7.12 2.91
C ASN A 137 -5.60 -8.60 2.84
N ALA A 138 -5.58 -9.16 1.62
CA ALA A 138 -5.19 -10.55 1.40
C ALA A 138 -3.67 -10.78 1.49
N GLY A 139 -2.87 -9.72 1.34
CA GLY A 139 -1.40 -9.73 1.38
C GLY A 139 -0.83 -9.59 2.79
N ARG A 140 0.41 -9.09 2.85
CA ARG A 140 1.12 -8.76 4.10
C ARG A 140 1.15 -7.28 4.41
N ASP A 141 0.73 -6.46 3.46
CA ASP A 141 0.76 -5.02 3.57
C ASP A 141 -0.17 -4.54 4.67
N PHE A 142 0.19 -3.43 5.27
CA PHE A 142 -0.65 -2.73 6.21
C PHE A 142 -1.26 -1.49 5.55
N ASN A 143 -2.58 -1.38 5.60
CA ASN A 143 -3.31 -0.22 5.12
C ASN A 143 -3.29 0.87 6.19
N PHE A 144 -2.42 1.87 6.04
CA PHE A 144 -2.22 2.96 7.00
C PHE A 144 -3.42 3.90 7.10
N ASP A 145 -4.34 3.86 6.13
CA ASP A 145 -5.62 4.55 6.15
C ASP A 145 -6.58 4.06 7.23
N THR A 146 -6.32 2.88 7.83
CA THR A 146 -7.19 2.30 8.86
C THR A 146 -7.02 2.90 10.25
N ILE A 147 -5.88 3.54 10.56
CA ILE A 147 -5.57 4.13 11.87
C ILE A 147 -5.47 5.65 11.74
N ALA A 148 -6.19 6.36 12.61
CA ALA A 148 -6.13 7.81 12.67
C ALA A 148 -4.81 8.30 13.30
N SER A 149 -4.28 9.39 12.78
CA SER A 149 -2.99 9.97 13.21
C SER A 149 -3.02 10.43 14.68
N GLU A 150 -4.16 10.86 15.19
CA GLU A 150 -4.33 11.36 16.55
C GLU A 150 -4.18 10.28 17.64
N LEU A 151 -4.21 8.99 17.26
CA LEU A 151 -4.03 7.87 18.19
C LEU A 151 -2.55 7.49 18.42
N VAL A 152 -1.63 8.13 17.70
CA VAL A 152 -0.22 7.74 17.63
C VAL A 152 0.66 8.81 18.30
N ASN A 153 1.76 8.38 18.93
CA ASN A 153 2.76 9.25 19.52
C ASN A 153 4.03 9.38 18.69
N VAL A 154 4.55 8.25 18.21
CA VAL A 154 5.76 8.18 17.38
C VAL A 154 5.56 7.19 16.24
N LEU A 155 6.07 7.55 15.08
CA LEU A 155 6.26 6.65 13.95
C LEU A 155 7.76 6.46 13.76
N ALA A 156 8.25 5.24 13.95
CA ALA A 156 9.66 4.91 13.80
C ALA A 156 9.86 3.99 12.59
N VAL A 157 10.76 4.38 11.68
CA VAL A 157 11.11 3.61 10.48
C VAL A 157 12.55 3.12 10.62
N TYR A 158 12.70 1.84 10.97
CA TYR A 158 14.00 1.16 11.07
C TYR A 158 14.44 0.68 9.70
N LYS A 159 15.41 1.38 9.11
CA LYS A 159 15.98 1.05 7.80
C LYS A 159 17.11 0.03 7.87
N SER A 160 17.74 -0.13 9.05
CA SER A 160 18.64 -1.24 9.35
C SER A 160 18.09 -2.10 10.50
N PRO A 161 18.19 -3.43 10.42
CA PRO A 161 17.63 -4.32 11.44
C PRO A 161 18.56 -4.44 12.65
N GLU A 162 17.95 -4.72 13.80
CA GLU A 162 18.60 -5.23 14.99
C GLU A 162 18.02 -6.61 15.32
N ALA A 163 18.82 -7.52 15.89
CA ALA A 163 18.36 -8.89 16.14
C ALA A 163 17.15 -8.98 17.10
N ARG A 164 16.95 -7.96 17.98
CA ARG A 164 15.81 -7.86 18.90
C ARG A 164 14.49 -7.51 18.19
N LEU A 165 14.55 -6.86 17.00
CA LEU A 165 13.37 -6.48 16.23
C LEU A 165 12.75 -7.69 15.54
N THR A 166 11.45 -7.62 15.25
CA THR A 166 10.73 -8.66 14.50
C THR A 166 11.23 -8.72 13.06
N GLU A 167 11.59 -9.90 12.58
CA GLU A 167 12.08 -10.11 11.21
C GLU A 167 10.94 -10.11 10.18
N GLY A 168 11.25 -9.85 8.90
CA GLY A 168 10.34 -9.99 7.76
C GLY A 168 10.19 -8.74 6.89
N GLY A 169 11.05 -7.74 7.06
CA GLY A 169 11.04 -6.52 6.25
C GLY A 169 12.39 -6.31 5.54
N ILE A 170 12.50 -6.64 4.25
CA ILE A 170 13.67 -6.28 3.42
C ILE A 170 13.71 -4.75 3.24
N GLY A 171 12.55 -4.11 3.08
CA GLY A 171 12.43 -2.65 2.98
C GLY A 171 12.79 -1.97 4.30
N ALA A 172 11.93 -2.13 5.29
CA ALA A 172 12.07 -1.58 6.63
C ALA A 172 11.09 -2.23 7.62
N ILE A 173 11.25 -1.86 8.91
CA ILE A 173 10.28 -2.10 9.96
C ILE A 173 9.68 -0.75 10.36
N VAL A 174 8.35 -0.62 10.29
CA VAL A 174 7.61 0.56 10.74
C VAL A 174 6.97 0.25 12.06
N ASP A 175 7.40 0.92 13.12
CA ASP A 175 6.80 0.77 14.45
C ASP A 175 5.93 1.99 14.77
N ILE A 176 4.64 1.72 14.95
CA ILE A 176 3.64 2.70 15.41
C ILE A 176 3.66 2.65 16.94
N GLN A 177 3.93 3.76 17.59
CA GLN A 177 3.99 3.83 19.05
C GLN A 177 2.87 4.71 19.58
N THR A 178 2.13 4.20 20.56
CA THR A 178 1.07 4.95 21.26
C THR A 178 1.65 5.70 22.47
N ARG A 179 0.92 6.72 22.94
CA ARG A 179 1.30 7.48 24.14
C ARG A 179 1.20 6.60 25.40
N LYS A 180 2.09 6.85 26.34
CA LYS A 180 2.11 6.15 27.64
C LYS A 180 1.65 7.09 28.75
N PRO A 181 0.82 6.64 29.71
CA PRO A 181 0.26 7.53 30.73
C PRO A 181 1.28 8.07 31.75
N LEU A 182 2.35 7.32 32.09
CA LEU A 182 3.35 7.80 33.04
C LEU A 182 4.28 8.87 32.45
N ASP A 183 4.25 9.06 31.12
CA ASP A 183 4.98 10.16 30.44
C ASP A 183 4.25 11.51 30.55
N LEU A 184 2.99 11.52 31.04
CA LEU A 184 2.22 12.73 31.25
C LEU A 184 2.78 13.56 32.42
N ASP A 185 2.67 14.88 32.35
CA ASP A 185 3.04 15.77 33.45
C ASP A 185 1.98 15.84 34.58
N GLY A 186 0.87 15.12 34.42
CA GLY A 186 -0.27 15.06 35.35
C GLY A 186 -1.58 14.92 34.60
N CYS A 187 -2.67 15.41 35.20
CA CYS A 187 -3.97 15.36 34.55
C CYS A 187 -3.94 16.11 33.21
N THR A 188 -4.24 15.41 32.13
CA THR A 188 -4.22 15.93 30.75
C THR A 188 -5.58 15.74 30.12
N LEU A 189 -6.14 16.81 29.57
CA LEU A 189 -7.35 16.80 28.75
C LEU A 189 -7.08 17.57 27.46
N GLN A 190 -7.04 16.86 26.34
CA GLN A 190 -6.92 17.48 25.02
C GLN A 190 -8.14 17.11 24.17
N ALA A 191 -8.75 18.10 23.54
CA ALA A 191 -9.89 17.88 22.66
C ALA A 191 -9.78 18.76 21.42
N SER A 192 -10.13 18.22 20.26
CA SER A 192 -10.22 19.01 19.02
C SER A 192 -11.52 18.74 18.28
N ALA A 193 -12.00 19.75 17.56
CA ALA A 193 -13.11 19.62 16.63
C ALA A 193 -12.86 20.47 15.40
N LYS A 194 -13.03 19.88 14.19
CA LYS A 194 -12.89 20.57 12.92
C LYS A 194 -13.99 20.18 11.93
N GLY A 195 -14.32 21.10 11.03
CA GLY A 195 -15.12 20.83 9.84
C GLY A 195 -14.19 20.67 8.65
N ILE A 196 -14.37 19.60 7.87
CA ILE A 196 -13.61 19.30 6.65
C ILE A 196 -14.51 19.56 5.45
N TYR A 197 -14.12 20.48 4.59
CA TYR A 197 -14.77 20.83 3.34
C TYR A 197 -13.97 20.26 2.16
N GLU A 198 -14.66 19.60 1.23
CA GLU A 198 -14.08 19.08 -0.01
C GLU A 198 -14.60 19.90 -1.20
N SER A 199 -13.69 20.40 -2.04
CA SER A 199 -13.99 21.38 -3.08
C SER A 199 -14.82 20.88 -4.26
N ARG A 200 -14.78 19.54 -4.54
CA ARG A 200 -15.52 18.95 -5.67
C ARG A 200 -16.90 18.44 -5.31
N THR A 201 -17.08 17.99 -4.06
CA THR A 201 -18.41 17.57 -3.54
C THR A 201 -19.17 18.71 -2.90
N GLU A 202 -18.47 19.78 -2.50
CA GLU A 202 -18.97 20.91 -1.72
C GLU A 202 -19.57 20.47 -0.35
N ASP A 203 -19.20 19.26 0.12
CA ASP A 203 -19.66 18.71 1.38
C ASP A 203 -18.81 19.21 2.56
N LEU A 204 -19.48 19.40 3.70
CA LEU A 204 -18.83 19.73 4.97
C LEU A 204 -19.07 18.60 5.98
N HIS A 205 -18.00 18.01 6.46
CA HIS A 205 -18.06 16.88 7.39
C HIS A 205 -17.32 17.13 8.71
N PRO A 206 -17.80 16.53 9.83
CA PRO A 206 -17.19 16.69 11.13
C PRO A 206 -15.99 15.75 11.34
N HIS A 207 -15.01 16.27 12.10
CA HIS A 207 -13.94 15.51 12.69
C HIS A 207 -13.77 15.95 14.14
N ALA A 208 -13.60 15.01 15.07
CA ALA A 208 -13.36 15.29 16.48
C ALA A 208 -12.39 14.29 17.11
N SER A 209 -11.54 14.76 18.02
CA SER A 209 -10.65 13.90 18.81
C SER A 209 -10.65 14.30 20.27
N LEU A 210 -10.35 13.32 21.14
CA LEU A 210 -10.27 13.47 22.59
C LEU A 210 -9.11 12.64 23.13
N ILE A 211 -8.29 13.23 24.00
CA ILE A 211 -7.28 12.54 24.79
C ILE A 211 -7.50 12.96 26.24
N ILE A 212 -7.60 11.98 27.13
CA ILE A 212 -7.72 12.19 28.57
C ILE A 212 -6.83 11.20 29.30
N GLY A 213 -6.04 11.69 30.22
CA GLY A 213 -5.15 10.85 31.01
C GLY A 213 -4.75 11.50 32.32
N ASP A 214 -4.30 10.65 33.23
CA ASP A 214 -3.79 11.09 34.52
C ASP A 214 -2.83 10.03 35.09
N LYS A 215 -1.97 10.45 36.02
CA LYS A 215 -1.10 9.57 36.79
C LYS A 215 -1.09 9.93 38.24
N SER A 216 -0.77 8.94 39.09
CA SER A 216 -0.58 9.14 40.52
C SER A 216 0.66 9.99 40.79
N ASP A 217 0.63 10.77 41.91
CA ASP A 217 1.73 11.65 42.31
C ASP A 217 3.05 10.91 42.53
N ASP A 218 3.01 9.61 42.80
CA ASP A 218 4.16 8.74 43.04
C ASP A 218 4.61 7.97 41.79
N ASP A 219 4.06 8.29 40.60
CA ASP A 219 4.28 7.59 39.33
C ASP A 219 4.04 6.05 39.40
N SER A 220 3.25 5.58 40.38
CA SER A 220 2.99 4.15 40.55
C SER A 220 1.88 3.62 39.63
N PHE A 221 0.95 4.49 39.19
CA PHE A 221 -0.13 4.16 38.30
C PHE A 221 -0.46 5.31 37.36
N GLY A 222 -0.75 4.97 36.12
CA GLY A 222 -1.23 5.94 35.13
C GLY A 222 -2.26 5.30 34.18
N ALA A 223 -3.21 6.11 33.70
CA ALA A 223 -4.22 5.72 32.73
C ALA A 223 -4.37 6.80 31.65
N LEU A 224 -4.44 6.38 30.38
CA LEU A 224 -4.65 7.25 29.23
C LEU A 224 -5.68 6.64 28.28
N PHE A 225 -6.64 7.45 27.88
CA PHE A 225 -7.63 7.11 26.85
C PHE A 225 -7.62 8.13 25.73
N SER A 226 -7.61 7.66 24.46
CA SER A 226 -7.77 8.50 23.29
C SER A 226 -8.94 8.01 22.44
N ALA A 227 -9.65 8.93 21.79
CA ALA A 227 -10.74 8.62 20.86
C ALA A 227 -10.76 9.61 19.69
N VAL A 228 -11.18 9.13 18.52
CA VAL A 228 -11.32 9.94 17.31
C VAL A 228 -12.54 9.50 16.51
N TYR A 229 -13.24 10.49 15.94
CA TYR A 229 -14.27 10.31 14.93
C TYR A 229 -13.95 11.20 13.74
N SER A 230 -13.97 10.64 12.54
CA SER A 230 -13.77 11.38 11.28
C SER A 230 -14.76 10.89 10.24
N LYS A 231 -15.35 11.84 9.51
CA LYS A 231 -16.12 11.56 8.30
C LYS A 231 -15.66 12.51 7.21
N LYS A 232 -15.61 12.03 5.95
CA LYS A 232 -15.33 12.85 4.78
C LYS A 232 -15.93 12.21 3.53
N THR A 233 -16.21 13.02 2.52
CA THR A 233 -16.53 12.57 1.16
C THR A 233 -15.38 12.97 0.25
N LEU A 234 -14.93 12.04 -0.59
CA LEU A 234 -13.93 12.29 -1.63
C LEU A 234 -14.58 12.13 -2.99
N ARG A 235 -14.24 13.01 -3.93
CA ARG A 235 -14.60 12.85 -5.34
C ARG A 235 -13.33 12.76 -6.18
N ALA A 236 -13.27 11.75 -7.03
CA ALA A 236 -12.25 11.59 -8.05
C ALA A 236 -12.91 11.51 -9.42
N ASP A 237 -12.52 12.42 -10.31
CA ASP A 237 -12.87 12.35 -11.72
C ASP A 237 -11.74 11.65 -12.46
N THR A 238 -12.07 10.60 -13.23
CA THR A 238 -11.08 9.75 -13.88
C THR A 238 -11.33 9.58 -15.37
N TYR A 239 -10.25 9.53 -16.11
CA TYR A 239 -10.15 8.93 -17.44
C TYR A 239 -9.30 7.68 -17.35
N SER A 240 -9.71 6.60 -18.01
CA SER A 240 -8.88 5.39 -18.16
C SER A 240 -9.02 4.82 -19.58
N ALA A 241 -7.95 4.23 -20.08
CA ALA A 241 -7.88 3.68 -21.42
C ALA A 241 -6.94 2.48 -21.48
N ASP A 242 -7.25 1.53 -22.37
CA ASP A 242 -6.46 0.33 -22.59
C ASP A 242 -6.45 -0.07 -24.09
N GLY A 243 -5.50 -0.91 -24.47
CA GLY A 243 -5.46 -1.53 -25.79
C GLY A 243 -4.98 -0.58 -26.88
N PHE A 244 -3.89 0.14 -26.68
CA PHE A 244 -3.28 0.94 -27.73
C PHE A 244 -2.66 0.05 -28.80
N PHE A 245 -3.02 0.28 -30.07
CA PHE A 245 -2.49 -0.47 -31.19
C PHE A 245 -0.99 -0.17 -31.40
N ASP A 246 -0.22 -1.25 -31.68
CA ASP A 246 1.23 -1.15 -31.85
C ASP A 246 1.64 -1.03 -33.32
N GLU A 247 2.82 -0.43 -33.54
CA GLU A 247 3.45 -0.29 -34.86
C GLU A 247 3.87 -1.64 -35.48
N GLU A 248 4.00 -2.70 -34.68
CA GLU A 248 4.44 -4.03 -35.14
C GLU A 248 3.32 -4.89 -35.71
N GLU A 249 2.04 -4.53 -35.49
CA GLU A 249 0.90 -5.33 -35.94
C GLU A 249 0.46 -5.06 -37.40
N GLY A 250 1.20 -4.26 -38.13
CA GLY A 250 1.31 -4.18 -39.56
C GLY A 250 0.03 -4.21 -40.39
N TRP A 251 -0.81 -3.20 -40.33
CA TRP A 251 -2.12 -3.17 -40.93
C TRP A 251 -2.11 -2.13 -42.07
N GLY A 252 -2.36 -2.59 -43.31
CA GLY A 252 -2.67 -1.85 -44.49
C GLY A 252 -2.10 -0.44 -44.70
N VAL A 253 -0.78 -0.25 -44.54
CA VAL A 253 -0.14 1.03 -44.81
C VAL A 253 0.62 1.03 -46.13
N ASP A 254 0.68 2.16 -46.80
CA ASP A 254 1.53 2.34 -47.95
C ASP A 254 3.03 2.41 -47.60
N SER A 255 3.89 2.54 -48.59
CA SER A 255 5.34 2.61 -48.40
C SER A 255 5.81 3.86 -47.62
N ALA A 256 4.92 4.80 -47.34
CA ALA A 256 5.17 5.98 -46.51
C ALA A 256 4.59 5.83 -45.07
N GLY A 257 3.99 4.68 -44.76
CA GLY A 257 3.34 4.44 -43.46
C GLY A 257 1.97 5.09 -43.29
N VAL A 258 1.32 5.44 -44.40
CA VAL A 258 -0.02 6.04 -44.39
C VAL A 258 -1.06 4.94 -44.56
N PRO A 259 -2.08 4.83 -43.67
CA PRO A 259 -3.17 3.87 -43.83
C PRO A 259 -3.88 4.04 -45.17
N VAL A 260 -4.17 2.92 -45.80
CA VAL A 260 -4.75 2.86 -47.12
C VAL A 260 -6.05 2.09 -47.02
N ASP A 261 -7.10 2.62 -47.64
CA ASP A 261 -8.34 1.88 -47.90
C ASP A 261 -8.04 0.69 -48.82
N THR A 262 -7.64 -0.43 -48.24
CA THR A 262 -7.22 -1.64 -48.97
C THR A 262 -8.39 -2.45 -49.54
N ASN A 263 -9.58 -2.31 -48.98
CA ASN A 263 -10.76 -2.99 -49.42
C ASN A 263 -11.63 -2.17 -50.42
N GLY A 264 -11.31 -0.85 -50.59
CA GLY A 264 -11.93 0.03 -51.57
C GLY A 264 -13.35 0.46 -51.20
N ASN A 265 -13.74 0.38 -49.93
CA ASN A 265 -15.09 0.74 -49.49
C ASN A 265 -15.25 2.26 -49.24
N GLY A 266 -14.19 3.03 -49.29
CA GLY A 266 -14.15 4.47 -49.11
C GLY A 266 -14.03 4.91 -47.63
N VAL A 267 -13.76 3.96 -46.75
CA VAL A 267 -13.56 4.15 -45.28
C VAL A 267 -12.27 3.46 -44.91
N ILE A 268 -11.54 4.00 -43.95
CA ILE A 268 -10.41 3.29 -43.35
C ILE A 268 -10.97 2.44 -42.20
N ASP A 269 -11.03 1.15 -42.42
CA ASP A 269 -11.49 0.19 -41.43
C ASP A 269 -10.43 -0.04 -40.37
N GLU A 270 -10.79 -0.67 -39.27
CA GLU A 270 -9.85 -0.97 -38.20
C GLU A 270 -8.65 -1.77 -38.69
N GLY A 271 -8.86 -2.78 -39.53
CA GLY A 271 -7.81 -3.55 -40.20
C GLY A 271 -6.88 -2.73 -41.11
N GLU A 272 -7.14 -1.48 -41.33
CA GLU A 272 -6.37 -0.54 -42.17
C GLU A 272 -5.67 0.55 -41.36
N ILE A 273 -5.92 0.61 -40.04
CA ILE A 273 -5.27 1.56 -39.13
C ILE A 273 -3.95 0.96 -38.64
N TYR A 274 -2.84 1.59 -39.00
CA TYR A 274 -1.49 1.11 -38.68
C TYR A 274 -1.09 1.38 -37.23
N ALA A 275 -1.07 2.61 -36.78
CA ALA A 275 -0.79 2.97 -35.40
C ALA A 275 -1.82 4.00 -34.94
N SER A 276 -2.21 3.95 -33.70
CA SER A 276 -3.23 4.86 -33.19
C SER A 276 -2.82 5.48 -31.85
N LYS A 277 -3.17 6.75 -31.69
CA LYS A 277 -3.21 7.42 -30.39
C LYS A 277 -4.54 7.14 -29.68
N ILE A 278 -5.51 6.60 -30.39
CA ILE A 278 -6.84 6.27 -29.92
C ILE A 278 -6.81 4.83 -29.37
N PRO A 279 -7.16 4.61 -28.09
CA PRO A 279 -7.16 3.27 -27.51
C PRO A 279 -8.40 2.46 -27.90
N SER A 280 -8.34 1.13 -27.77
CA SER A 280 -9.48 0.23 -27.95
C SER A 280 -10.59 0.43 -26.92
N TYR A 281 -10.21 0.79 -25.69
CA TYR A 281 -11.16 1.09 -24.61
C TYR A 281 -10.89 2.47 -24.03
N MET A 282 -11.95 3.22 -23.85
CA MET A 282 -11.91 4.55 -23.19
C MET A 282 -13.04 4.65 -22.19
N TYR A 283 -12.72 5.08 -20.97
CA TYR A 283 -13.71 5.25 -19.91
C TYR A 283 -13.54 6.61 -19.22
N TYR A 284 -14.66 7.28 -19.02
CA TYR A 284 -14.77 8.49 -18.21
C TYR A 284 -15.63 8.17 -16.99
N ALA A 285 -15.15 8.50 -15.81
CA ALA A 285 -15.83 8.12 -14.58
C ALA A 285 -15.75 9.19 -13.50
N ASN A 286 -16.84 9.31 -12.75
CA ASN A 286 -16.91 10.03 -11.50
C ASN A 286 -17.04 9.03 -10.36
N ALA A 287 -16.07 9.03 -9.45
CA ALA A 287 -16.07 8.23 -8.24
C ALA A 287 -16.33 9.14 -7.03
N GLN A 288 -17.27 8.76 -6.18
CA GLN A 288 -17.52 9.40 -4.89
C GLN A 288 -17.42 8.36 -3.79
N ASP A 289 -16.65 8.67 -2.76
CA ASP A 289 -16.36 7.73 -1.67
C ASP A 289 -16.57 8.43 -0.31
N VAL A 290 -17.57 7.97 0.42
CA VAL A 290 -17.83 8.41 1.80
C VAL A 290 -16.99 7.56 2.73
N ARG A 291 -16.07 8.18 3.45
CA ARG A 291 -15.16 7.55 4.41
C ARG A 291 -15.51 7.92 5.84
N GLU A 292 -15.68 6.93 6.68
CA GLU A 292 -15.96 7.10 8.10
C GLU A 292 -14.96 6.30 8.94
N ARG A 293 -14.34 6.98 9.91
CA ARG A 293 -13.38 6.36 10.83
C ARG A 293 -13.75 6.64 12.27
N ILE A 294 -13.74 5.58 13.09
CA ILE A 294 -13.88 5.63 14.54
C ILE A 294 -12.72 4.88 15.15
N GLY A 295 -11.95 5.53 16.00
CA GLY A 295 -10.80 4.91 16.63
C GLY A 295 -10.69 5.26 18.11
N GLY A 296 -9.94 4.44 18.85
CA GLY A 296 -9.57 4.73 20.23
C GLY A 296 -8.44 3.85 20.74
N THR A 297 -7.72 4.38 21.72
CA THR A 297 -6.66 3.68 22.46
C THR A 297 -6.92 3.77 23.95
N LEU A 298 -6.49 2.74 24.69
CA LEU A 298 -6.42 2.71 26.14
C LEU A 298 -5.05 2.20 26.55
N ALA A 299 -4.32 2.98 27.33
CA ALA A 299 -3.06 2.58 27.95
C ALA A 299 -3.17 2.66 29.48
N LEU A 300 -2.75 1.61 30.16
CA LEU A 300 -2.62 1.53 31.60
C LEU A 300 -1.21 1.13 31.95
N GLN A 301 -0.55 1.90 32.83
CA GLN A 301 0.76 1.56 33.38
C GLN A 301 0.65 1.43 34.90
N TRP A 302 1.25 0.38 35.44
CA TRP A 302 1.20 0.10 36.87
C TRP A 302 2.54 -0.44 37.38
N ARG A 303 3.08 0.24 38.39
CA ARG A 303 4.31 -0.13 39.14
C ARG A 303 3.93 -0.58 40.54
N PRO A 304 3.44 -1.82 40.72
CA PRO A 304 3.01 -2.31 42.03
C PRO A 304 4.16 -2.50 43.02
N LEU A 305 5.37 -2.62 42.51
CA LEU A 305 6.63 -2.75 43.24
C LEU A 305 7.70 -1.93 42.53
N ASP A 306 8.72 -1.49 43.25
CA ASP A 306 9.84 -0.71 42.68
C ASP A 306 10.60 -1.43 41.55
N ASN A 307 10.46 -2.75 41.47
CA ASN A 307 11.11 -3.61 40.47
C ASN A 307 10.15 -4.31 39.50
N LEU A 308 8.89 -3.88 39.41
CA LEU A 308 7.90 -4.50 38.56
C LEU A 308 7.05 -3.46 37.83
N ASP A 309 7.18 -3.42 36.49
CA ASP A 309 6.36 -2.60 35.62
C ASP A 309 5.37 -3.47 34.84
N VAL A 310 4.10 -3.09 34.86
CA VAL A 310 3.02 -3.76 34.13
C VAL A 310 2.33 -2.74 33.22
N ASN A 311 2.31 -3.01 31.93
CA ASN A 311 1.70 -2.15 30.91
C ASN A 311 0.60 -2.91 30.19
N PHE A 312 -0.57 -2.32 30.07
CA PHE A 312 -1.67 -2.83 29.24
C PHE A 312 -1.99 -1.81 28.16
N ASP A 313 -1.99 -2.27 26.90
CA ASP A 313 -2.32 -1.45 25.73
C ASP A 313 -3.50 -2.04 24.99
N ALA A 314 -4.42 -1.19 24.57
CA ALA A 314 -5.52 -1.55 23.67
C ALA A 314 -5.67 -0.51 22.55
N LEU A 315 -5.84 -0.98 21.33
CA LEU A 315 -6.21 -0.19 20.15
C LEU A 315 -7.49 -0.78 19.54
N TYR A 316 -8.41 0.07 19.15
CA TYR A 316 -9.55 -0.27 18.28
C TYR A 316 -9.69 0.77 17.19
N SER A 317 -9.90 0.32 15.95
CA SER A 317 -10.23 1.17 14.82
C SER A 317 -11.28 0.51 13.94
N ARG A 318 -12.31 1.28 13.57
CA ARG A 318 -13.27 0.95 12.52
C ARG A 318 -13.12 1.93 11.38
N TYR A 319 -12.95 1.40 10.18
CA TYR A 319 -12.86 2.17 8.96
C TYR A 319 -13.87 1.64 7.94
N ASN A 320 -14.79 2.49 7.53
CA ASN A 320 -15.81 2.18 6.53
C ASN A 320 -15.63 3.11 5.34
N THR A 321 -15.69 2.55 4.14
CA THR A 321 -15.85 3.32 2.90
C THR A 321 -17.12 2.86 2.18
N ASP A 322 -17.81 3.80 1.54
CA ASP A 322 -18.98 3.55 0.72
C ASP A 322 -18.80 4.31 -0.61
N GLY A 323 -18.06 3.66 -1.52
CA GLY A 323 -17.68 4.23 -2.80
C GLY A 323 -18.64 3.86 -3.90
N HIS A 324 -19.06 4.86 -4.68
CA HIS A 324 -19.84 4.70 -5.91
C HIS A 324 -19.09 5.32 -7.08
N LYS A 325 -19.05 4.61 -8.21
CA LYS A 325 -18.43 5.08 -9.44
C LYS A 325 -19.42 4.97 -10.59
N TYR A 326 -19.74 6.10 -11.22
CA TYR A 326 -20.54 6.16 -12.43
C TYR A 326 -19.60 6.38 -13.61
N GLN A 327 -19.69 5.48 -14.60
CA GLN A 327 -18.73 5.44 -15.69
C GLN A 327 -19.47 5.33 -17.03
N ILE A 328 -19.00 6.05 -18.03
CA ILE A 328 -19.34 5.87 -19.43
C ILE A 328 -18.11 5.34 -20.17
N GLY A 329 -18.30 4.34 -21.01
CA GLY A 329 -17.22 3.69 -21.75
C GLY A 329 -17.51 3.60 -23.23
N PHE A 330 -16.47 3.64 -24.04
CA PHE A 330 -16.46 3.48 -25.48
C PHE A 330 -15.54 2.33 -25.84
N VAL A 331 -16.00 1.50 -26.77
CA VAL A 331 -15.29 0.31 -27.20
C VAL A 331 -15.03 0.41 -28.70
N ASN A 332 -13.77 0.49 -29.05
CA ASN A 332 -13.28 0.60 -30.43
C ASN A 332 -12.74 -0.77 -30.86
N TYR A 333 -13.61 -1.75 -31.17
CA TYR A 333 -13.25 -3.12 -31.55
C TYR A 333 -13.18 -3.34 -33.06
N ASP A 334 -12.51 -4.43 -33.42
CA ASP A 334 -12.35 -4.93 -34.77
C ASP A 334 -13.47 -5.88 -35.22
N GLU A 335 -13.52 -6.16 -36.53
CA GLU A 335 -14.52 -7.03 -37.19
C GLU A 335 -14.48 -8.48 -36.74
N GLU A 336 -13.36 -8.95 -36.20
CA GLU A 336 -13.20 -10.36 -35.83
C GLU A 336 -14.09 -10.73 -34.64
N TRP A 337 -14.44 -9.77 -33.79
CA TRP A 337 -15.20 -9.96 -32.56
C TRP A 337 -16.68 -9.57 -32.66
N THR A 338 -17.07 -8.73 -33.65
CA THR A 338 -18.46 -8.28 -33.82
C THR A 338 -18.83 -8.15 -35.30
N PRO A 339 -19.65 -9.06 -35.91
CA PRO A 339 -20.13 -8.90 -37.26
C PRO A 339 -20.97 -7.63 -37.41
N GLY A 340 -20.67 -6.83 -38.41
CA GLY A 340 -21.33 -5.55 -38.61
C GLY A 340 -20.71 -4.43 -37.76
N THR A 341 -19.41 -4.46 -37.61
CA THR A 341 -18.57 -3.51 -36.85
C THR A 341 -18.82 -2.08 -37.22
N PRO A 342 -18.59 -1.18 -36.26
CA PRO A 342 -18.53 0.24 -36.54
C PRO A 342 -17.43 0.49 -37.59
N LEU A 343 -17.80 1.22 -38.64
CA LEU A 343 -16.85 1.68 -39.65
C LEU A 343 -16.11 2.89 -39.09
N PHE A 344 -14.77 2.92 -39.26
CA PHE A 344 -13.97 4.07 -38.98
C PHE A 344 -13.88 4.96 -40.21
N SER A 345 -14.08 6.26 -40.04
CA SER A 345 -14.00 7.26 -41.12
C SER A 345 -13.36 8.54 -40.61
N ASP A 346 -13.08 9.44 -41.55
CA ASP A 346 -12.56 10.79 -41.28
C ASP A 346 -11.25 10.80 -40.48
N ALA A 347 -10.41 9.75 -40.61
CA ALA A 347 -9.17 9.62 -39.88
C ALA A 347 -8.18 10.78 -40.21
N GLN A 348 -7.60 11.36 -39.17
CA GLN A 348 -6.51 12.33 -39.27
C GLN A 348 -5.25 11.76 -38.63
N PHE A 349 -4.10 12.08 -39.23
CA PHE A 349 -2.79 11.55 -38.84
C PHE A 349 -1.87 12.63 -38.34
N ASP A 350 -1.06 12.30 -37.35
CA ASP A 350 0.03 13.17 -36.89
C ASP A 350 1.28 13.06 -37.81
N GLU A 351 2.33 13.79 -37.43
CA GLU A 351 3.60 13.79 -38.17
C GLU A 351 4.31 12.44 -38.18
N LEU A 352 3.95 11.54 -37.29
CA LEU A 352 4.45 10.15 -37.15
C LEU A 352 3.58 9.14 -37.88
N GLY A 353 2.51 9.57 -38.54
CA GLY A 353 1.59 8.70 -39.27
C GLY A 353 0.59 7.94 -38.40
N ARG A 354 0.36 8.39 -37.16
CA ARG A 354 -0.59 7.78 -36.23
C ARG A 354 -1.93 8.45 -36.34
N VAL A 355 -3.01 7.67 -36.21
CA VAL A 355 -4.37 8.21 -36.14
C VAL A 355 -4.54 8.98 -34.83
N VAL A 356 -4.89 10.26 -34.95
CA VAL A 356 -5.13 11.19 -33.83
C VAL A 356 -6.56 11.70 -33.78
N SER A 357 -7.34 11.50 -34.85
CA SER A 357 -8.78 11.79 -34.88
C SER A 357 -9.49 10.79 -35.78
N MET A 358 -10.67 10.35 -35.39
CA MET A 358 -11.50 9.48 -36.22
C MET A 358 -12.97 9.58 -35.82
N ARG A 359 -13.83 9.18 -36.75
CA ARG A 359 -15.25 8.91 -36.50
C ARG A 359 -15.49 7.41 -36.52
N GLN A 360 -16.03 6.88 -35.43
CA GLN A 360 -16.63 5.56 -35.39
C GLN A 360 -18.14 5.68 -35.68
N GLN A 361 -18.66 4.91 -36.64
CA GLN A 361 -20.07 4.99 -37.02
C GLN A 361 -20.60 3.63 -37.48
N GLY A 362 -21.89 3.44 -37.38
CA GLY A 362 -22.61 2.21 -37.85
C GLY A 362 -23.52 1.66 -36.75
N ASP A 363 -24.26 0.61 -37.12
CA ASP A 363 -25.32 0.06 -36.27
C ASP A 363 -24.83 -0.54 -34.97
N ASN A 364 -23.54 -0.83 -34.87
CA ASN A 364 -22.91 -1.46 -33.70
C ASN A 364 -21.95 -0.54 -32.90
N THR A 365 -22.01 0.79 -33.13
CA THR A 365 -21.24 1.73 -32.31
C THR A 365 -21.71 1.67 -30.86
N MET A 366 -20.87 1.11 -29.98
CA MET A 366 -21.26 0.73 -28.62
C MET A 366 -20.85 1.77 -27.56
N VAL A 367 -21.77 2.00 -26.63
CA VAL A 367 -21.52 2.75 -25.41
C VAL A 367 -21.92 1.90 -24.22
N GLU A 368 -21.08 1.88 -23.20
CA GLU A 368 -21.33 1.21 -21.92
C GLU A 368 -21.54 2.23 -20.81
N LEU A 369 -22.61 2.02 -20.04
CA LEU A 369 -22.83 2.72 -18.78
C LEU A 369 -22.56 1.75 -17.64
N LEU A 370 -21.65 2.11 -16.75
CA LEU A 370 -21.29 1.25 -15.63
C LEU A 370 -21.65 1.92 -14.31
N ASN A 371 -22.20 1.12 -13.40
CA ASN A 371 -22.40 1.48 -12.01
C ASN A 371 -21.56 0.52 -11.17
N LEU A 372 -20.52 1.05 -10.55
CA LEU A 372 -19.59 0.28 -9.75
C LEU A 372 -19.67 0.76 -8.28
N SER A 373 -19.43 -0.17 -7.37
CA SER A 373 -19.28 0.13 -5.95
C SER A 373 -18.31 -0.87 -5.33
N THR A 374 -17.40 -0.38 -4.51
CA THR A 374 -16.40 -1.19 -3.80
C THR A 374 -16.32 -0.80 -2.33
N PRO A 375 -17.40 -1.03 -1.55
CA PRO A 375 -17.41 -0.66 -0.14
C PRO A 375 -16.42 -1.51 0.66
N ARG A 376 -15.75 -0.88 1.61
CA ARG A 376 -14.84 -1.52 2.56
C ARG A 376 -15.32 -1.27 3.98
N LYS A 377 -15.48 -2.33 4.77
CA LYS A 377 -15.94 -2.29 6.16
C LYS A 377 -14.97 -3.07 7.04
N THR A 378 -14.05 -2.38 7.66
CA THR A 378 -12.94 -2.97 8.41
C THR A 378 -13.01 -2.63 9.88
N ASP A 379 -12.85 -3.66 10.73
CA ASP A 379 -12.54 -3.48 12.15
C ASP A 379 -11.11 -4.00 12.39
N THR A 380 -10.26 -3.20 13.04
CA THR A 380 -8.90 -3.58 13.47
C THR A 380 -8.75 -3.34 14.97
N TYR A 381 -8.17 -4.29 15.70
CA TYR A 381 -7.88 -4.12 17.12
C TYR A 381 -6.62 -4.87 17.54
N GLN A 382 -5.98 -4.37 18.59
CA GLN A 382 -4.90 -5.03 19.30
C GLN A 382 -5.10 -4.88 20.81
N LEU A 383 -4.87 -5.95 21.54
CA LEU A 383 -4.78 -5.97 23.00
C LEU A 383 -3.42 -6.53 23.39
N ALA A 384 -2.75 -5.90 24.34
CA ALA A 384 -1.42 -6.34 24.75
C ALA A 384 -1.18 -6.14 26.24
N LEU A 385 -0.40 -7.05 26.83
CA LEU A 385 0.09 -6.99 28.19
C LEU A 385 1.60 -7.18 28.18
N ASN A 386 2.31 -6.18 28.68
CA ASN A 386 3.76 -6.19 28.86
C ASN A 386 4.08 -6.15 30.34
N THR A 387 5.02 -6.98 30.79
CA THR A 387 5.43 -7.04 32.17
C THR A 387 6.96 -7.13 32.25
N ALA A 388 7.61 -6.13 32.83
CA ALA A 388 9.06 -6.06 33.05
C ALA A 388 9.38 -6.23 34.52
N LEU A 389 10.19 -7.23 34.84
CA LEU A 389 10.69 -7.51 36.17
C LEU A 389 12.19 -7.21 36.23
N PHE A 390 12.60 -6.27 37.05
CA PHE A 390 13.99 -5.97 37.35
C PHE A 390 14.49 -6.88 38.48
N ILE A 391 15.20 -7.96 38.13
CA ILE A 391 15.74 -8.94 39.08
C ILE A 391 16.84 -8.29 39.93
N THR A 392 17.68 -7.48 39.28
CA THR A 392 18.65 -6.57 39.90
C THR A 392 18.62 -5.26 39.11
N PRO A 393 19.28 -4.17 39.58
CA PRO A 393 19.40 -2.93 38.77
C PRO A 393 20.00 -3.17 37.38
N ASN A 394 20.80 -4.21 37.19
CA ASN A 394 21.51 -4.52 35.95
C ASN A 394 20.90 -5.69 35.17
N TRP A 395 19.83 -6.30 35.64
CA TRP A 395 19.23 -7.46 34.99
C TRP A 395 17.71 -7.39 35.00
N SER A 396 17.12 -7.32 33.84
CA SER A 396 15.65 -7.35 33.66
C SER A 396 15.19 -8.54 32.82
N VAL A 397 13.96 -8.96 33.06
CA VAL A 397 13.23 -9.94 32.25
C VAL A 397 11.88 -9.34 31.91
N THR A 398 11.54 -9.35 30.62
CA THR A 398 10.28 -8.82 30.11
C THR A 398 9.48 -9.91 29.42
N ALA A 399 8.23 -10.07 29.83
CA ALA A 399 7.24 -10.90 29.14
C ALA A 399 6.23 -10.00 28.41
N ASP A 400 5.97 -10.29 27.15
CA ASP A 400 5.02 -9.54 26.31
C ASP A 400 4.05 -10.50 25.64
N LEU A 401 2.76 -10.20 25.74
CA LEU A 401 1.67 -10.96 25.12
C LEU A 401 0.79 -10.00 24.36
N ALA A 402 0.58 -10.24 23.06
CA ALA A 402 -0.36 -9.46 22.26
C ALA A 402 -1.27 -10.35 21.42
N TYR A 403 -2.48 -9.85 21.22
CA TYR A 403 -3.44 -10.37 20.26
C TYR A 403 -3.95 -9.24 19.39
N SER A 404 -3.77 -9.36 18.08
CA SER A 404 -4.26 -8.41 17.09
C SER A 404 -5.20 -9.12 16.12
N ALA A 405 -6.26 -8.43 15.68
CA ALA A 405 -7.09 -8.92 14.59
C ALA A 405 -7.58 -7.76 13.70
N ALA A 406 -7.69 -8.06 12.40
CA ALA A 406 -8.28 -7.18 11.40
C ALA A 406 -9.32 -7.97 10.59
N LYS A 407 -10.48 -7.37 10.38
CA LYS A 407 -11.60 -8.01 9.71
C LYS A 407 -12.25 -7.12 8.68
N ASN A 408 -12.07 -7.44 7.40
CA ASN A 408 -12.85 -6.90 6.30
C ASN A 408 -14.13 -7.72 6.14
N LYS A 409 -15.29 -7.04 6.26
CA LYS A 409 -16.62 -7.70 6.31
C LYS A 409 -17.32 -7.76 4.96
N ASN A 410 -16.63 -7.51 3.86
CA ASN A 410 -17.24 -7.57 2.54
C ASN A 410 -17.73 -9.00 2.23
N LYS A 411 -19.04 -9.13 1.96
CA LYS A 411 -19.71 -10.40 1.67
C LYS A 411 -20.43 -10.39 0.33
N GLY A 412 -19.85 -9.72 -0.68
CA GLY A 412 -20.48 -9.55 -1.98
C GLY A 412 -21.13 -8.18 -2.14
N ASP A 413 -20.62 -7.19 -1.41
CA ASP A 413 -21.12 -5.82 -1.46
C ASP A 413 -20.55 -5.03 -2.66
N ASN A 414 -19.48 -5.54 -3.32
CA ASN A 414 -18.96 -4.95 -4.55
C ASN A 414 -19.95 -5.14 -5.69
N ARG A 415 -20.13 -4.09 -6.49
CA ARG A 415 -21.01 -4.09 -7.68
C ARG A 415 -20.19 -3.76 -8.91
N PHE A 416 -20.45 -4.50 -9.96
CA PHE A 416 -19.96 -4.23 -11.30
C PHE A 416 -21.12 -4.49 -12.26
N ILE A 417 -21.88 -3.45 -12.57
CA ILE A 417 -23.10 -3.54 -13.35
C ILE A 417 -22.94 -2.74 -14.63
N VAL A 418 -23.19 -3.37 -15.76
CA VAL A 418 -23.04 -2.79 -17.09
C VAL A 418 -24.36 -2.79 -17.82
N ALA A 419 -24.76 -1.63 -18.30
CA ALA A 419 -25.80 -1.45 -19.32
C ALA A 419 -25.12 -1.06 -20.63
N ARG A 420 -25.39 -1.78 -21.71
CA ARG A 420 -24.81 -1.51 -23.03
C ARG A 420 -25.87 -0.89 -23.94
N GLY A 421 -25.46 0.12 -24.68
CA GLY A 421 -26.30 0.81 -25.68
C GLY A 421 -25.55 1.02 -26.97
N PHE A 422 -26.30 1.47 -28.00
CA PHE A 422 -25.79 1.77 -29.31
C PHE A 422 -26.12 3.20 -29.69
N VAL A 423 -25.20 3.87 -30.33
CA VAL A 423 -25.29 5.24 -30.82
C VAL A 423 -24.97 5.28 -32.29
N ASP A 424 -25.36 6.34 -32.99
CA ASP A 424 -25.13 6.45 -34.42
C ASP A 424 -23.67 6.70 -34.79
N SER A 425 -22.93 7.44 -33.92
CA SER A 425 -21.51 7.70 -34.13
C SER A 425 -20.82 8.11 -32.83
N ILE A 426 -19.49 7.98 -32.80
CA ILE A 426 -18.59 8.57 -31.79
C ILE A 426 -17.45 9.24 -32.56
N ASP A 427 -17.26 10.55 -32.34
CA ASP A 427 -16.11 11.30 -32.87
C ASP A 427 -15.07 11.43 -31.76
N ILE A 428 -13.82 11.05 -32.03
CA ILE A 428 -12.70 11.12 -31.07
C ILE A 428 -11.61 11.98 -31.70
N ASP A 429 -11.18 13.05 -31.03
CA ASP A 429 -10.25 14.03 -31.58
C ASP A 429 -9.18 14.46 -30.58
N TYR A 430 -7.92 14.09 -30.83
CA TYR A 430 -6.72 14.51 -30.09
C TYR A 430 -6.01 15.72 -30.75
N THR A 431 -6.57 16.30 -31.82
CA THR A 431 -5.94 17.46 -32.53
C THR A 431 -6.06 18.76 -31.75
N ASN A 432 -6.84 18.77 -30.67
CA ASN A 432 -7.03 19.92 -29.77
C ASN A 432 -5.75 20.31 -29.00
N GLY A 433 -4.68 19.49 -29.03
CA GLY A 433 -3.42 19.71 -28.31
C GLY A 433 -3.51 19.49 -26.80
N GLN A 434 -4.64 18.97 -26.30
CA GLN A 434 -4.81 18.59 -24.90
C GLN A 434 -4.30 17.16 -24.66
N MET A 435 -4.19 16.80 -23.39
CA MET A 435 -3.78 15.44 -22.99
C MET A 435 -4.84 14.40 -23.33
N LEU A 436 -6.13 14.75 -23.13
CA LEU A 436 -7.27 13.91 -23.46
C LEU A 436 -7.97 14.38 -24.74
N PRO A 437 -8.68 13.47 -25.44
CA PRO A 437 -9.41 13.82 -26.64
C PRO A 437 -10.69 14.57 -26.35
N ASP A 438 -11.17 15.33 -27.35
CA ASP A 438 -12.56 15.69 -27.43
C ASP A 438 -13.36 14.48 -27.94
N VAL A 439 -14.46 14.15 -27.24
CA VAL A 439 -15.34 13.03 -27.60
C VAL A 439 -16.76 13.55 -27.82
N VAL A 440 -17.28 13.37 -29.04
CA VAL A 440 -18.66 13.74 -29.37
C VAL A 440 -19.45 12.47 -29.68
N ILE A 441 -20.47 12.21 -28.87
CA ILE A 441 -21.35 11.05 -29.03
C ILE A 441 -22.58 11.48 -29.85
N GLY A 442 -22.82 10.77 -30.93
CA GLY A 442 -23.95 11.01 -31.83
C GLY A 442 -25.30 10.65 -31.20
N PRO A 443 -26.40 10.82 -32.00
CA PRO A 443 -27.72 10.47 -31.52
C PRO A 443 -27.82 9.04 -30.98
N GLY A 444 -28.71 8.82 -30.02
CA GLY A 444 -28.94 7.51 -29.39
C GLY A 444 -28.56 7.41 -27.95
N LEU A 445 -27.61 8.24 -27.44
CA LEU A 445 -27.13 8.15 -26.07
C LEU A 445 -28.24 8.32 -25.01
N THR A 446 -29.22 9.19 -25.28
CA THR A 446 -30.32 9.52 -24.35
C THR A 446 -31.64 8.81 -24.66
N SER A 447 -31.66 7.91 -25.66
CA SER A 447 -32.85 7.20 -26.06
C SER A 447 -33.20 6.06 -25.11
N GLU A 448 -34.42 6.04 -24.56
CA GLU A 448 -34.90 4.98 -23.67
C GLU A 448 -34.87 3.59 -24.32
N GLN A 449 -34.85 3.52 -25.65
CA GLN A 449 -34.82 2.28 -26.42
C GLN A 449 -33.42 1.71 -26.67
N THR A 450 -32.39 2.39 -26.21
CA THR A 450 -31.00 2.15 -26.64
C THR A 450 -30.26 1.19 -25.71
N TYR A 451 -30.60 1.15 -24.42
CA TYR A 451 -29.82 0.40 -23.44
C TYR A 451 -30.46 -0.93 -23.05
N GLY A 452 -29.67 -1.97 -23.13
CA GLY A 452 -29.96 -3.29 -22.58
C GLY A 452 -29.08 -3.69 -21.43
N ALA A 453 -29.54 -4.65 -20.64
CA ALA A 453 -28.71 -5.26 -19.60
C ALA A 453 -27.60 -6.08 -20.28
N HIS A 454 -26.35 -5.86 -19.84
CA HIS A 454 -25.20 -6.59 -20.37
C HIS A 454 -24.56 -7.52 -19.35
N TYR A 455 -24.09 -6.99 -18.22
CA TYR A 455 -23.40 -7.75 -17.19
C TYR A 455 -23.75 -7.24 -15.81
N SER A 456 -23.98 -8.15 -14.86
CA SER A 456 -24.37 -7.75 -13.50
C SER A 456 -23.68 -8.65 -12.49
N LEU A 457 -22.56 -8.20 -11.96
CA LEU A 457 -21.76 -8.93 -10.99
C LEU A 457 -21.80 -8.26 -9.61
N ASN A 458 -22.28 -9.00 -8.61
CA ASN A 458 -21.96 -8.67 -7.23
C ASN A 458 -20.89 -9.66 -6.73
N SER A 459 -19.84 -9.11 -6.14
CA SER A 459 -18.72 -9.90 -5.64
C SER A 459 -18.17 -9.27 -4.36
N GLY A 460 -17.28 -9.98 -3.70
CA GLY A 460 -16.58 -9.44 -2.54
C GLY A 460 -15.67 -10.46 -1.92
N THR A 461 -14.68 -9.94 -1.19
CA THR A 461 -13.72 -10.75 -0.47
C THR A 461 -13.71 -10.31 0.99
N GLY A 462 -14.20 -11.18 1.87
CA GLY A 462 -14.06 -11.02 3.31
C GLY A 462 -12.69 -11.55 3.76
N VAL A 463 -11.96 -10.76 4.55
CA VAL A 463 -10.67 -11.15 5.14
C VAL A 463 -10.80 -11.14 6.66
N ASP A 464 -10.29 -12.18 7.31
CA ASP A 464 -10.17 -12.28 8.77
C ASP A 464 -8.72 -12.65 9.10
N ASP A 465 -7.95 -11.68 9.61
CA ASP A 465 -6.53 -11.83 9.98
C ASP A 465 -6.39 -11.76 11.49
N LYS A 466 -5.72 -12.75 12.09
CA LYS A 466 -5.50 -12.88 13.53
C LYS A 466 -4.03 -13.13 13.80
N VAL A 467 -3.45 -12.33 14.67
CA VAL A 467 -2.04 -12.44 15.08
C VAL A 467 -1.98 -12.61 16.59
N THR A 468 -1.28 -13.65 17.04
CA THR A 468 -0.87 -13.83 18.43
C THR A 468 0.64 -13.66 18.49
N ASP A 469 1.14 -12.76 19.32
CA ASP A 469 2.57 -12.45 19.49
C ASP A 469 2.96 -12.64 20.98
N LEU A 470 3.91 -13.53 21.22
CA LEU A 470 4.41 -13.86 22.55
C LEU A 470 5.92 -13.65 22.57
N LYS A 471 6.43 -12.82 23.50
CA LYS A 471 7.86 -12.55 23.64
C LYS A 471 8.30 -12.76 25.07
N LEU A 472 9.45 -13.37 25.25
CA LEU A 472 10.19 -13.40 26.51
C LEU A 472 11.59 -12.89 26.23
N MET A 473 11.93 -11.79 26.86
CA MET A 473 13.17 -11.07 26.61
C MET A 473 13.94 -10.89 27.93
N THR A 474 15.24 -10.84 27.84
CA THR A 474 16.11 -10.48 28.99
C THR A 474 17.18 -9.51 28.55
N GLN A 475 17.45 -8.55 29.40
CA GLN A 475 18.51 -7.57 29.23
C GLN A 475 19.44 -7.62 30.44
N TYR A 476 20.72 -7.68 30.18
CA TYR A 476 21.76 -7.65 31.23
C TYR A 476 22.81 -6.57 30.91
N LEU A 477 23.07 -5.70 31.88
CA LEU A 477 24.08 -4.62 31.82
C LEU A 477 25.28 -5.04 32.68
N PRO A 478 26.39 -5.56 32.10
CA PRO A 478 27.56 -5.96 32.87
C PRO A 478 28.18 -4.77 33.59
N GLU A 479 28.53 -4.91 34.87
CA GLU A 479 29.19 -3.85 35.67
C GLU A 479 30.61 -3.53 35.19
N SER A 480 31.22 -4.42 34.43
CA SER A 480 32.58 -4.26 33.92
C SER A 480 32.84 -5.13 32.70
N GLY A 481 33.81 -4.78 31.88
CA GLY A 481 34.19 -5.48 30.67
C GLY A 481 33.95 -4.60 29.45
N PHE A 482 34.14 -5.16 28.25
CA PHE A 482 33.98 -4.47 26.99
C PHE A 482 32.53 -4.54 26.45
N ILE A 483 31.71 -5.39 27.03
CA ILE A 483 30.25 -5.49 26.66
C ILE A 483 29.51 -4.52 27.61
N SER A 484 28.81 -3.56 27.05
CA SER A 484 27.94 -2.64 27.79
C SER A 484 26.54 -3.19 28.02
N LYS A 485 26.04 -4.01 27.07
CA LYS A 485 24.67 -4.55 27.10
C LYS A 485 24.59 -5.90 26.40
N LEU A 486 23.84 -6.83 27.01
CA LEU A 486 23.48 -8.11 26.43
C LEU A 486 21.96 -8.25 26.39
N ASP A 487 21.38 -8.40 25.20
CA ASP A 487 19.96 -8.67 24.99
C ASP A 487 19.80 -10.09 24.43
N ALA A 488 18.83 -10.84 24.96
CA ALA A 488 18.45 -12.12 24.39
C ALA A 488 16.93 -12.34 24.53
N GLY A 489 16.35 -13.11 23.64
CA GLY A 489 14.93 -13.39 23.74
C GLY A 489 14.46 -14.50 22.83
N ILE A 490 13.24 -14.93 23.13
CA ILE A 490 12.48 -15.90 22.34
C ILE A 490 11.17 -15.24 21.97
N ASN A 491 10.77 -15.39 20.71
CA ASN A 491 9.51 -14.87 20.18
C ASN A 491 8.73 -15.98 19.48
N TYR A 492 7.41 -16.01 19.68
CA TYR A 492 6.47 -16.84 18.96
C TYR A 492 5.35 -15.99 18.39
N VAL A 493 5.26 -15.91 17.06
CA VAL A 493 4.20 -15.20 16.35
C VAL A 493 3.40 -16.22 15.56
N LYS A 494 2.08 -16.28 15.81
CA LYS A 494 1.16 -17.06 14.97
C LYS A 494 0.19 -16.11 14.28
N GLN A 495 0.20 -16.10 12.96
CA GLN A 495 -0.77 -15.41 12.13
C GLN A 495 -1.66 -16.41 11.42
N VAL A 496 -2.97 -16.19 11.48
CA VAL A 496 -3.98 -16.99 10.75
C VAL A 496 -4.80 -16.01 9.93
N LYS A 497 -4.69 -16.13 8.62
CA LYS A 497 -5.43 -15.28 7.67
C LYS A 497 -6.33 -16.14 6.81
N SER A 498 -7.64 -15.88 6.88
CA SER A 498 -8.64 -16.52 6.03
C SER A 498 -9.26 -15.53 5.08
N GLN A 499 -9.44 -15.96 3.84
CA GLN A 499 -10.16 -15.26 2.80
C GLN A 499 -11.43 -16.02 2.44
N ASN A 500 -12.56 -15.31 2.42
CA ASN A 500 -13.84 -15.83 1.99
C ASN A 500 -14.31 -15.08 0.75
N GLU A 501 -14.42 -15.76 -0.37
CA GLU A 501 -14.91 -15.19 -1.61
C GLU A 501 -16.42 -15.30 -1.72
N PHE A 502 -17.04 -14.23 -2.19
CA PHE A 502 -18.46 -14.16 -2.53
C PHE A 502 -18.63 -13.69 -3.96
N ARG A 503 -19.54 -14.30 -4.72
CA ARG A 503 -19.78 -13.94 -6.11
C ARG A 503 -21.19 -14.32 -6.55
N SER A 504 -21.78 -13.53 -7.45
CA SER A 504 -23.00 -13.90 -8.17
C SER A 504 -22.78 -15.17 -8.98
N LYS A 505 -23.77 -16.04 -9.03
CA LYS A 505 -23.67 -17.33 -9.75
C LYS A 505 -23.71 -17.14 -11.26
N ASN A 506 -24.56 -16.24 -11.73
CA ASN A 506 -24.80 -16.06 -13.16
C ASN A 506 -24.93 -14.56 -13.52
N PRO A 507 -23.79 -13.83 -13.58
CA PRO A 507 -23.80 -12.38 -13.82
C PRO A 507 -24.33 -12.00 -15.22
N SER A 508 -24.34 -12.92 -16.18
CA SER A 508 -24.83 -12.69 -17.52
C SER A 508 -26.29 -13.16 -17.74
N GLN A 509 -27.04 -13.44 -16.67
CA GLN A 509 -28.38 -14.02 -16.73
C GLN A 509 -29.38 -13.18 -17.56
N PHE A 510 -29.26 -11.84 -17.53
CA PHE A 510 -30.11 -10.92 -18.30
C PHE A 510 -29.45 -10.48 -19.61
N SER A 511 -28.21 -10.83 -19.86
CA SER A 511 -27.49 -10.65 -21.09
C SER A 511 -27.79 -11.85 -22.00
N ARG A 512 -28.82 -11.79 -22.82
CA ARG A 512 -29.06 -12.86 -23.78
C ARG A 512 -28.05 -12.81 -24.90
N GLY A 513 -27.36 -13.93 -25.12
CA GLY A 513 -26.50 -14.17 -26.27
C GLY A 513 -24.99 -13.99 -26.03
N GLY A 514 -24.50 -14.09 -24.79
CA GLY A 514 -23.07 -14.03 -24.54
C GLY A 514 -22.51 -12.60 -24.35
N TYR A 515 -21.17 -12.47 -24.35
CA TYR A 515 -20.48 -11.22 -24.03
C TYR A 515 -20.74 -10.06 -24.99
N TYR A 516 -21.20 -10.30 -26.21
CA TYR A 516 -21.36 -9.31 -27.25
C TYR A 516 -22.76 -9.39 -27.88
N LEU A 517 -23.61 -8.41 -27.60
CA LEU A 517 -24.90 -8.20 -28.25
C LEU A 517 -24.73 -7.07 -29.28
N THR A 518 -24.91 -7.38 -30.54
CA THR A 518 -24.98 -6.36 -31.59
C THR A 518 -26.42 -5.86 -31.76
N ARG A 519 -26.60 -4.65 -32.33
CA ARG A 519 -27.90 -4.04 -32.62
C ARG A 519 -28.81 -4.94 -33.48
N ASP A 520 -28.21 -5.77 -34.32
CA ASP A 520 -28.92 -6.66 -35.27
C ASP A 520 -29.26 -8.07 -34.71
N GLY A 521 -29.07 -8.27 -33.39
CA GLY A 521 -29.43 -9.53 -32.74
C GLY A 521 -28.44 -10.68 -32.98
N TYR A 522 -27.16 -10.39 -33.25
CA TYR A 522 -26.09 -11.37 -33.29
C TYR A 522 -25.58 -11.66 -31.89
N ALA A 523 -25.29 -12.89 -31.59
CA ALA A 523 -24.73 -13.32 -30.33
C ALA A 523 -23.47 -14.15 -30.56
N PHE A 524 -22.45 -13.88 -29.77
CA PHE A 524 -21.24 -14.69 -29.69
C PHE A 524 -21.45 -15.81 -28.68
N ASP A 525 -21.32 -17.05 -29.09
CA ASP A 525 -21.55 -18.24 -28.26
C ASP A 525 -20.28 -18.74 -27.57
N GLY A 526 -19.16 -17.99 -27.66
CA GLY A 526 -17.85 -18.35 -27.12
C GLY A 526 -17.09 -19.39 -27.97
N SER A 527 -17.65 -19.84 -29.08
CA SER A 527 -16.99 -20.81 -29.97
C SER A 527 -16.32 -20.17 -31.19
N GLY A 528 -16.35 -18.84 -31.31
CA GLY A 528 -15.91 -18.12 -32.51
C GLY A 528 -16.92 -18.09 -33.62
N VAL A 529 -18.16 -18.54 -33.37
CA VAL A 529 -19.27 -18.55 -34.36
C VAL A 529 -20.34 -17.58 -33.88
N PHE A 530 -20.66 -16.62 -34.74
CA PHE A 530 -21.80 -15.74 -34.54
C PHE A 530 -23.05 -16.39 -35.10
N THR A 531 -24.08 -16.54 -34.28
CA THR A 531 -25.36 -17.06 -34.70
C THR A 531 -26.41 -15.96 -34.71
N GLN A 532 -27.05 -15.75 -35.83
CA GLN A 532 -28.23 -14.89 -35.92
C GLN A 532 -29.39 -15.57 -35.19
N GLY A 533 -29.91 -14.98 -34.14
CA GLY A 533 -31.03 -15.47 -33.34
C GLY A 533 -32.03 -14.35 -33.05
N GLU A 534 -33.27 -14.73 -32.72
CA GLU A 534 -34.29 -13.82 -32.20
C GLU A 534 -33.87 -13.45 -30.73
N PHE A 535 -32.94 -12.53 -30.57
CA PHE A 535 -32.53 -12.03 -29.24
C PHE A 535 -33.25 -10.72 -28.98
N GLU A 536 -34.20 -10.73 -28.06
CA GLU A 536 -34.70 -9.51 -27.46
C GLU A 536 -33.67 -9.04 -26.43
N LEU A 537 -33.07 -7.85 -26.62
CA LEU A 537 -32.39 -7.10 -25.57
C LEU A 537 -33.36 -6.95 -24.39
N PHE A 538 -32.97 -7.31 -23.20
CA PHE A 538 -33.70 -6.89 -22.02
C PHE A 538 -33.51 -5.37 -21.88
N GLN A 539 -34.40 -4.63 -22.55
CA GLN A 539 -34.39 -3.17 -22.54
C GLN A 539 -34.59 -2.67 -21.10
N ILE A 540 -33.70 -1.85 -20.65
CA ILE A 540 -33.82 -1.20 -19.36
C ILE A 540 -34.79 -0.04 -19.50
N PRO A 541 -35.89 0.01 -18.70
CA PRO A 541 -36.89 1.06 -18.83
C PRO A 541 -36.32 2.43 -18.42
N GLY A 542 -36.79 3.49 -19.10
CA GLY A 542 -36.29 4.84 -18.96
C GLY A 542 -36.36 5.42 -17.53
N ASN A 543 -37.29 4.94 -16.71
CA ASN A 543 -37.40 5.36 -15.30
C ASN A 543 -36.26 4.83 -14.40
N VAL A 544 -35.44 3.90 -14.88
CA VAL A 544 -34.23 3.41 -14.20
C VAL A 544 -33.05 4.38 -14.37
N PHE A 545 -33.03 5.11 -15.50
CA PHE A 545 -31.93 6.03 -15.78
C PHE A 545 -32.04 7.32 -14.97
N VAL A 546 -30.88 7.85 -14.60
CA VAL A 546 -30.69 9.13 -13.92
C VAL A 546 -29.56 9.87 -14.64
N PRO A 547 -29.62 11.22 -14.73
CA PRO A 547 -28.51 11.98 -15.28
C PRO A 547 -27.31 11.90 -14.32
N ALA A 548 -26.13 11.58 -14.85
CA ALA A 548 -24.87 11.76 -14.16
C ALA A 548 -24.39 13.18 -14.46
N ASN A 549 -24.64 14.09 -13.55
CA ASN A 549 -24.23 15.51 -13.66
C ASN A 549 -23.05 15.76 -12.77
N PHE A 550 -21.92 16.13 -13.37
CA PHE A 550 -20.68 16.36 -12.65
C PHE A 550 -20.13 17.74 -13.04
N ASP A 551 -20.43 18.75 -12.25
CA ASP A 551 -19.92 20.09 -12.47
C ASP A 551 -18.38 20.07 -12.52
N ASN A 552 -17.82 20.74 -13.53
CA ASN A 552 -16.38 20.87 -13.73
C ASN A 552 -15.62 19.53 -13.79
N PHE A 553 -16.18 18.56 -14.51
CA PHE A 553 -15.57 17.24 -14.69
C PHE A 553 -14.15 17.35 -15.27
N LEU A 554 -13.15 16.69 -14.63
CA LEU A 554 -11.73 16.74 -14.98
C LEU A 554 -11.15 18.18 -15.14
N ASP A 555 -11.75 19.19 -14.47
CA ASP A 555 -11.35 20.61 -14.58
C ASP A 555 -11.36 21.16 -16.02
N GLY A 556 -12.13 20.55 -16.91
CA GLY A 556 -12.22 20.94 -18.32
C GLY A 556 -11.04 20.46 -19.17
N GLU A 557 -10.24 19.53 -18.70
CA GLU A 557 -9.13 18.93 -19.48
C GLU A 557 -9.62 18.02 -20.62
N ASN A 558 -10.91 17.77 -20.72
CA ASN A 558 -11.54 17.06 -21.82
C ASN A 558 -12.85 17.72 -22.21
N SER A 559 -13.33 17.40 -23.42
CA SER A 559 -14.67 17.72 -23.88
C SER A 559 -15.38 16.40 -24.22
N ILE A 560 -16.31 15.98 -23.36
CA ILE A 560 -17.23 14.88 -23.66
C ILE A 560 -18.64 15.43 -23.84
N SER A 561 -19.28 15.13 -24.97
CA SER A 561 -20.59 15.62 -25.32
C SER A 561 -21.53 14.44 -25.71
N PRO A 562 -22.75 14.36 -25.17
CA PRO A 562 -23.38 15.32 -24.27
C PRO A 562 -22.89 15.23 -22.84
N ASP A 563 -22.91 16.38 -22.14
CA ASP A 563 -22.75 16.47 -20.70
C ASP A 563 -24.05 17.09 -20.13
N PRO A 564 -24.72 16.46 -19.12
CA PRO A 564 -24.37 15.21 -18.46
C PRO A 564 -24.67 13.98 -19.34
N TRP A 565 -23.95 12.86 -19.11
CA TRP A 565 -24.29 11.57 -19.69
C TRP A 565 -25.28 10.79 -18.81
N PRO A 566 -26.04 9.83 -19.38
CA PRO A 566 -26.95 9.00 -18.58
C PRO A 566 -26.17 8.04 -17.67
N SER A 567 -26.75 7.74 -16.53
CA SER A 567 -26.37 6.66 -15.62
C SER A 567 -27.62 5.94 -15.18
N PHE A 568 -27.55 4.96 -14.28
CA PHE A 568 -28.71 4.25 -13.79
C PHE A 568 -28.71 4.05 -12.28
N ASP A 569 -29.93 4.05 -11.70
CA ASP A 569 -30.20 3.75 -10.32
C ASP A 569 -30.17 2.22 -10.11
N TYR A 570 -29.25 1.76 -9.26
CA TYR A 570 -29.08 0.33 -9.00
C TYR A 570 -30.32 -0.32 -8.39
N ASP A 571 -30.98 0.30 -7.45
CA ASP A 571 -32.12 -0.28 -6.75
C ASP A 571 -33.33 -0.42 -7.69
N LYS A 572 -33.57 0.57 -8.55
CA LYS A 572 -34.60 0.50 -9.59
C LYS A 572 -34.28 -0.56 -10.66
N LEU A 573 -33.01 -0.71 -11.03
CA LEU A 573 -32.59 -1.77 -11.95
C LEU A 573 -32.84 -3.15 -11.34
N LEU A 574 -32.51 -3.33 -10.07
CA LEU A 574 -32.75 -4.56 -9.31
C LEU A 574 -34.25 -4.88 -9.19
N GLU A 575 -35.08 -3.87 -8.90
CA GLU A 575 -36.55 -4.03 -8.90
C GLU A 575 -37.06 -4.46 -10.28
N TYR A 576 -36.53 -3.84 -11.33
CA TYR A 576 -36.86 -4.21 -12.71
C TYR A 576 -36.51 -5.69 -13.03
N TYR A 577 -35.26 -6.11 -12.71
CA TYR A 577 -34.84 -7.49 -12.91
C TYR A 577 -35.74 -8.50 -12.15
N ARG A 578 -36.06 -8.19 -10.90
CA ARG A 578 -36.95 -9.01 -10.07
C ARG A 578 -38.38 -9.08 -10.63
N SER A 579 -38.83 -8.02 -11.26
CA SER A 579 -40.14 -7.99 -11.91
C SER A 579 -40.22 -8.92 -13.15
N ILE A 580 -39.09 -9.15 -13.83
CA ILE A 580 -39.00 -10.06 -14.96
C ILE A 580 -38.93 -11.51 -14.44
N ASN A 581 -37.99 -11.81 -13.56
CA ASN A 581 -37.79 -13.13 -12.97
C ASN A 581 -36.98 -13.00 -11.68
N SER A 582 -37.64 -13.20 -10.55
CA SER A 582 -37.03 -13.05 -9.22
C SER A 582 -35.87 -14.01 -8.96
N ASP A 583 -35.97 -15.27 -9.44
CA ASP A 583 -34.93 -16.29 -9.23
C ASP A 583 -33.69 -15.97 -10.07
N ALA A 584 -33.89 -15.63 -11.34
CA ALA A 584 -32.82 -15.22 -12.24
C ALA A 584 -32.12 -13.94 -11.76
N ALA A 585 -32.88 -12.96 -11.26
CA ALA A 585 -32.32 -11.74 -10.67
C ALA A 585 -31.43 -12.05 -9.45
N ASN A 586 -31.88 -12.95 -8.58
CA ASN A 586 -31.08 -13.35 -7.42
C ASN A 586 -29.79 -14.10 -7.82
N GLU A 587 -29.81 -14.91 -8.89
CA GLU A 587 -28.59 -15.53 -9.41
C GLU A 587 -27.62 -14.53 -10.03
N ALA A 588 -28.13 -13.49 -10.70
CA ALA A 588 -27.30 -12.46 -11.33
C ALA A 588 -26.63 -11.50 -10.33
N ILE A 589 -27.36 -11.08 -9.30
CA ILE A 589 -26.95 -9.94 -8.44
C ILE A 589 -26.85 -10.26 -6.95
N VAL A 590 -27.26 -11.44 -6.48
CA VAL A 590 -27.03 -11.85 -5.09
C VAL A 590 -25.75 -12.68 -5.02
N ALA A 591 -24.72 -12.12 -4.40
CA ALA A 591 -23.47 -12.83 -4.16
C ALA A 591 -23.69 -13.98 -3.16
N SER A 592 -23.14 -15.13 -3.47
CA SER A 592 -23.12 -16.31 -2.60
C SER A 592 -21.68 -16.76 -2.36
N ALA A 593 -21.42 -17.48 -1.27
CA ALA A 593 -20.08 -17.96 -0.97
C ALA A 593 -19.54 -18.83 -2.13
N ASN A 594 -18.36 -18.47 -2.63
CA ASN A 594 -17.60 -19.23 -3.62
C ASN A 594 -16.52 -20.05 -2.90
N GLN A 595 -16.74 -21.34 -2.74
CA GLN A 595 -15.80 -22.22 -2.04
C GLN A 595 -14.44 -22.30 -2.75
N ALA A 596 -14.41 -22.26 -4.08
CA ALA A 596 -13.18 -22.38 -4.85
C ALA A 596 -12.20 -21.22 -4.59
N GLY A 597 -12.71 -20.01 -4.24
CA GLY A 597 -11.87 -18.85 -3.89
C GLY A 597 -11.66 -18.67 -2.37
N THR A 598 -12.11 -19.64 -1.54
CA THR A 598 -12.01 -19.56 -0.08
C THR A 598 -10.82 -20.39 0.41
N TYR A 599 -9.97 -19.77 1.23
CA TYR A 599 -8.79 -20.44 1.82
C TYR A 599 -8.42 -19.84 3.18
N GLU A 600 -7.61 -20.58 3.93
CA GLU A 600 -6.95 -20.14 5.17
C GLU A 600 -5.47 -20.48 5.11
N VAL A 601 -4.61 -19.52 5.47
CA VAL A 601 -3.18 -19.72 5.64
C VAL A 601 -2.80 -19.39 7.08
N SER A 602 -2.19 -20.37 7.77
CA SER A 602 -1.63 -20.22 9.10
C SER A 602 -0.12 -20.22 9.01
N GLU A 603 0.52 -19.19 9.54
CA GLU A 603 1.97 -19.07 9.65
C GLU A 603 2.36 -18.95 11.11
N ALA A 604 3.18 -19.89 11.60
CA ALA A 604 3.72 -19.88 12.96
C ALA A 604 5.25 -19.71 12.90
N VAL A 605 5.74 -18.60 13.44
CA VAL A 605 7.17 -18.25 13.48
C VAL A 605 7.66 -18.36 14.91
N THR A 606 8.60 -19.27 15.16
CA THR A 606 9.34 -19.36 16.43
C THR A 606 10.76 -18.86 16.18
N SER A 607 11.18 -17.85 16.93
CA SER A 607 12.51 -17.27 16.77
C SER A 607 13.21 -17.07 18.12
N ALA A 608 14.54 -17.09 18.08
CA ALA A 608 15.38 -16.73 19.19
C ALA A 608 16.49 -15.81 18.72
N TYR A 609 16.91 -14.87 19.56
CA TYR A 609 17.98 -13.94 19.24
C TYR A 609 18.92 -13.74 20.42
N VAL A 610 20.16 -13.34 20.09
CA VAL A 610 21.14 -12.80 21.01
C VAL A 610 21.77 -11.58 20.34
N GLN A 611 21.94 -10.52 21.13
CA GLN A 611 22.50 -9.25 20.67
C GLN A 611 23.42 -8.70 21.76
N ILE A 612 24.61 -8.25 21.39
CA ILE A 612 25.55 -7.59 22.28
C ILE A 612 25.77 -6.16 21.80
N THR A 613 25.87 -5.25 22.75
CA THR A 613 26.27 -3.86 22.50
C THR A 613 27.60 -3.62 23.20
N ILE A 614 28.51 -2.95 22.50
CA ILE A 614 29.83 -2.57 22.97
C ILE A 614 29.91 -1.06 22.86
N GLU A 615 30.22 -0.38 23.97
CA GLU A 615 30.45 1.07 24.05
C GLU A 615 31.84 1.33 24.60
N GLU A 616 32.73 1.81 23.74
CA GLU A 616 34.12 1.99 24.04
C GLU A 616 34.71 3.17 23.22
N LEU A 617 36.01 3.39 23.34
CA LEU A 617 36.72 4.40 22.56
C LEU A 617 37.55 3.74 21.44
N LEU A 618 37.39 4.23 20.23
CA LEU A 618 38.24 3.92 19.08
C LEU A 618 39.08 5.14 18.71
N PHE A 619 40.39 5.12 18.96
CA PHE A 619 41.29 6.29 18.77
C PHE A 619 40.81 7.56 19.52
N ASP A 620 40.39 7.42 20.77
CA ASP A 620 39.79 8.45 21.62
C ASP A 620 38.41 8.97 21.17
N LEU A 621 37.78 8.35 20.16
CA LEU A 621 36.42 8.66 19.70
C LEU A 621 35.42 7.64 20.28
N PRO A 622 34.32 8.10 20.90
CA PRO A 622 33.28 7.19 21.39
C PRO A 622 32.61 6.42 20.23
N TYR A 623 32.48 5.10 20.40
CA TYR A 623 31.73 4.28 19.46
C TYR A 623 30.78 3.35 20.18
N MET A 624 29.71 2.99 19.47
CA MET A 624 28.77 1.95 19.85
C MET A 624 28.71 0.91 18.72
N LEU A 625 28.90 -0.36 19.07
CA LEU A 625 28.82 -1.49 18.15
C LEU A 625 27.76 -2.44 18.65
N ASN A 626 26.72 -2.68 17.85
CA ASN A 626 25.68 -3.65 18.09
C ASN A 626 25.85 -4.84 17.13
N LEU A 627 26.03 -6.03 17.68
CA LEU A 627 26.17 -7.29 16.94
C LEU A 627 25.07 -8.23 17.38
N GLY A 628 24.32 -8.75 16.43
CA GLY A 628 23.23 -9.65 16.74
C GLY A 628 23.07 -10.80 15.75
N VAL A 629 22.43 -11.84 16.19
CA VAL A 629 21.96 -12.94 15.35
C VAL A 629 20.58 -13.37 15.80
N ARG A 630 19.70 -13.53 14.83
CA ARG A 630 18.35 -14.06 15.02
C ARG A 630 18.19 -15.35 14.21
N ALA A 631 17.71 -16.40 14.82
CA ALA A 631 17.32 -17.64 14.16
C ALA A 631 15.80 -17.77 14.23
N SER A 632 15.16 -18.02 13.09
CA SER A 632 13.71 -18.19 13.01
C SER A 632 13.33 -19.46 12.27
N ARG A 633 12.37 -20.20 12.81
CA ARG A 633 11.71 -21.32 12.15
C ARG A 633 10.27 -20.95 11.87
N THR A 634 9.89 -21.01 10.60
CA THR A 634 8.55 -20.74 10.11
C THR A 634 7.88 -22.06 9.74
N GLN A 635 6.66 -22.29 10.23
CA GLN A 635 5.76 -23.35 9.79
C GLN A 635 4.60 -22.70 9.07
N VAL A 636 4.29 -23.19 7.88
CA VAL A 636 3.17 -22.75 7.04
C VAL A 636 2.18 -23.91 6.91
N ASP A 637 0.93 -23.65 7.27
CA ASP A 637 -0.19 -24.57 7.04
C ASP A 637 -1.22 -23.83 6.18
N SER A 638 -1.55 -24.39 5.02
CA SER A 638 -2.53 -23.81 4.08
C SER A 638 -3.67 -24.78 3.87
N GLU A 639 -4.90 -24.29 4.05
CA GLU A 639 -6.15 -25.04 3.87
C GLU A 639 -7.06 -24.28 2.90
N GLY A 640 -7.78 -25.01 2.03
CA GLY A 640 -8.68 -24.39 1.06
C GLY A 640 -9.46 -25.44 0.27
N PHE A 641 -9.96 -25.02 -0.88
CA PHE A 641 -10.71 -25.87 -1.77
C PHE A 641 -10.11 -25.83 -3.18
N GLY A 642 -9.92 -26.99 -3.79
CA GLY A 642 -9.46 -27.15 -5.17
C GLY A 642 -10.48 -27.86 -6.04
N TYR A 643 -10.46 -27.59 -7.34
CA TYR A 643 -11.20 -28.38 -8.31
C TYR A 643 -10.63 -29.80 -8.39
N ASP A 644 -11.48 -30.78 -8.64
CA ASP A 644 -11.07 -32.18 -8.80
C ASP A 644 -10.53 -32.41 -10.23
N LEU A 645 -9.29 -32.00 -10.46
CA LEU A 645 -8.65 -32.09 -11.76
C LEU A 645 -8.47 -33.52 -12.26
N SER A 646 -8.54 -34.52 -11.36
CA SER A 646 -8.50 -35.95 -11.75
C SER A 646 -9.73 -36.40 -12.58
N LYS A 647 -10.81 -35.62 -12.56
CA LYS A 647 -12.00 -35.84 -13.33
C LYS A 647 -12.03 -35.11 -14.66
N VAL A 648 -11.06 -34.29 -14.97
CA VAL A 648 -10.96 -33.61 -16.24
C VAL A 648 -10.64 -34.62 -17.32
N VAL A 649 -11.49 -34.67 -18.33
CA VAL A 649 -11.26 -35.40 -19.58
C VAL A 649 -11.20 -34.39 -20.71
N LEU A 650 -10.05 -34.27 -21.36
CA LEU A 650 -9.83 -33.32 -22.46
C LEU A 650 -10.01 -33.99 -23.81
N ASP A 651 -10.51 -33.27 -24.78
CA ASP A 651 -10.47 -33.62 -26.18
C ASP A 651 -9.09 -33.33 -26.81
N ASP A 652 -8.95 -33.63 -28.13
CA ASP A 652 -7.70 -33.37 -28.85
C ASP A 652 -7.35 -31.87 -28.97
N ALA A 653 -8.31 -30.98 -28.76
CA ALA A 653 -8.15 -29.55 -28.74
C ALA A 653 -7.92 -28.98 -27.34
N GLY A 654 -7.80 -29.84 -26.31
CA GLY A 654 -7.56 -29.41 -24.91
C GLY A 654 -8.81 -28.84 -24.21
N GLN A 655 -10.02 -29.07 -24.76
CA GLN A 655 -11.28 -28.64 -24.16
C GLN A 655 -11.86 -29.73 -23.25
N PRO A 656 -12.51 -29.39 -22.13
CA PRO A 656 -13.10 -30.38 -21.24
C PRO A 656 -14.35 -30.99 -21.86
N LEU A 657 -14.41 -32.33 -21.91
CA LEU A 657 -15.54 -33.11 -22.40
C LEU A 657 -16.63 -33.29 -21.34
N ASN A 658 -16.41 -32.91 -20.09
CA ASN A 658 -17.37 -33.02 -18.98
C ASN A 658 -17.18 -31.84 -17.98
N ASP A 659 -18.14 -31.69 -17.07
CA ASP A 659 -18.14 -30.69 -16.00
C ASP A 659 -17.92 -31.31 -14.60
N ASP A 660 -17.65 -32.63 -14.49
CA ASP A 660 -17.49 -33.32 -13.21
C ASP A 660 -16.30 -32.77 -12.37
N TRP A 661 -15.30 -32.22 -13.05
CA TRP A 661 -14.15 -31.57 -12.44
C TRP A 661 -14.48 -30.29 -11.66
N ARG A 662 -15.62 -29.65 -11.94
CA ARG A 662 -16.08 -28.44 -11.22
C ARG A 662 -16.47 -28.72 -9.76
N THR A 663 -16.44 -29.99 -9.34
CA THR A 663 -16.65 -30.37 -7.94
C THR A 663 -15.43 -29.93 -7.14
N VAL A 664 -15.66 -29.10 -6.12
CA VAL A 664 -14.59 -28.64 -5.23
C VAL A 664 -14.43 -29.57 -4.03
N SER A 665 -13.20 -29.84 -3.64
CA SER A 665 -12.83 -30.70 -2.51
C SER A 665 -11.84 -29.98 -1.58
N PRO A 666 -11.87 -30.25 -0.26
CA PRO A 666 -10.87 -29.69 0.65
C PRO A 666 -9.46 -30.16 0.28
N VAL A 667 -8.52 -29.22 0.31
CA VAL A 667 -7.09 -29.44 0.10
C VAL A 667 -6.32 -28.79 1.23
N ASN A 668 -5.25 -29.45 1.72
CA ASN A 668 -4.35 -28.89 2.70
C ASN A 668 -2.89 -29.14 2.33
N TYR A 669 -2.02 -28.29 2.83
CA TYR A 669 -0.57 -28.39 2.64
C TYR A 669 0.14 -27.82 3.88
N SER A 670 1.25 -28.45 4.26
CA SER A 670 2.07 -27.99 5.38
C SER A 670 3.56 -28.07 5.00
N ASP A 671 4.30 -27.02 5.32
CA ASP A 671 5.75 -26.94 5.10
C ASP A 671 6.43 -26.15 6.22
N SER A 672 7.77 -26.25 6.31
CA SER A 672 8.54 -25.45 7.27
C SER A 672 9.96 -25.20 6.80
N TYR A 673 10.47 -24.01 7.10
CA TYR A 673 11.82 -23.57 6.78
C TYR A 673 12.47 -22.84 7.97
N THR A 674 13.80 -22.68 7.90
CA THR A 674 14.59 -22.02 8.95
C THR A 674 15.55 -21.02 8.35
N ASN A 675 15.61 -19.80 8.93
CA ASN A 675 16.49 -18.73 8.50
C ASN A 675 17.38 -18.27 9.66
N ILE A 676 18.59 -17.81 9.34
CA ILE A 676 19.54 -17.22 10.28
C ILE A 676 19.89 -15.84 9.75
N LEU A 677 19.66 -14.83 10.57
CA LEU A 677 19.72 -13.42 10.19
C LEU A 677 20.73 -12.69 11.08
N PRO A 678 22.00 -12.57 10.64
CA PRO A 678 23.00 -11.76 11.32
C PRO A 678 22.76 -10.27 11.08
N SER A 679 23.07 -9.44 12.07
CA SER A 679 23.01 -7.98 11.97
C SER A 679 24.19 -7.31 12.67
N LEU A 680 24.69 -6.24 12.08
CA LEU A 680 25.73 -5.36 12.61
C LEU A 680 25.29 -3.92 12.46
N ASN A 681 25.33 -3.15 13.54
CA ASN A 681 25.17 -1.69 13.51
C ASN A 681 26.33 -1.07 14.29
N PHE A 682 27.04 -0.16 13.66
CA PHE A 682 28.18 0.57 14.21
C PHE A 682 27.94 2.07 14.14
N LYS A 683 28.06 2.76 15.27
CA LYS A 683 27.98 4.21 15.39
C LYS A 683 29.28 4.73 15.96
N LEU A 684 29.90 5.71 15.31
CA LEU A 684 31.14 6.39 15.74
C LEU A 684 30.87 7.88 15.87
N ASN A 685 31.10 8.42 17.03
CA ASN A 685 31.04 9.86 17.27
C ASN A 685 32.39 10.49 16.84
N LEU A 686 32.41 11.07 15.63
CA LEU A 686 33.58 11.78 15.10
C LEU A 686 33.81 13.10 15.85
N GLN A 687 32.70 13.73 16.29
CA GLN A 687 32.62 14.86 17.19
C GLN A 687 31.34 14.71 18.02
N ASP A 688 31.12 15.55 19.01
CA ASP A 688 29.91 15.47 19.86
C ASP A 688 28.61 15.62 19.05
N ASP A 689 28.70 16.33 17.92
CA ASP A 689 27.59 16.63 17.02
C ASP A 689 27.70 15.96 15.64
N LEU A 690 28.77 15.20 15.37
CA LEU A 690 29.03 14.56 14.07
C LEU A 690 29.18 13.04 14.21
N LEU A 691 28.24 12.30 13.65
CA LEU A 691 28.15 10.85 13.76
C LEU A 691 28.37 10.15 12.41
N LEU A 692 29.10 9.02 12.43
CA LEU A 692 29.20 8.07 11.33
C LEU A 692 28.48 6.79 11.72
N ARG A 693 27.56 6.30 10.88
CA ARG A 693 26.92 4.99 11.05
C ARG A 693 27.26 4.07 9.91
N ILE A 694 27.47 2.80 10.24
CA ILE A 694 27.64 1.71 9.28
C ILE A 694 26.75 0.56 9.72
N SER A 695 25.95 0.02 8.83
CA SER A 695 25.19 -1.19 9.11
C SER A 695 25.36 -2.24 8.01
N ALA A 696 25.25 -3.52 8.39
CA ALA A 696 25.22 -4.63 7.47
C ALA A 696 24.35 -5.75 8.07
N ALA A 697 23.51 -6.38 7.24
CA ALA A 697 22.63 -7.43 7.72
C ALA A 697 22.17 -8.37 6.58
N GLU A 698 21.76 -9.57 6.96
CA GLU A 698 20.88 -10.42 6.16
C GLU A 698 19.44 -10.25 6.65
N VAL A 699 18.53 -10.02 5.71
CA VAL A 699 17.11 -9.79 5.93
C VAL A 699 16.29 -10.70 5.02
N LEU A 700 15.02 -10.89 5.37
CA LEU A 700 14.10 -11.66 4.54
C LEU A 700 12.75 -10.94 4.40
N SER A 701 12.02 -11.30 3.32
CA SER A 701 10.60 -11.05 3.18
C SER A 701 9.88 -12.36 2.88
N ARG A 702 8.78 -12.62 3.60
CA ARG A 702 8.01 -13.85 3.40
C ARG A 702 7.06 -13.69 2.22
N PRO A 703 6.78 -14.78 1.46
CA PRO A 703 5.81 -14.77 0.38
C PRO A 703 4.46 -14.21 0.83
N SER A 704 3.74 -13.54 -0.05
CA SER A 704 2.37 -13.10 0.19
C SER A 704 1.52 -14.30 0.69
N LEU A 705 0.66 -14.10 1.67
CA LEU A 705 -0.24 -15.15 2.13
C LEU A 705 -1.19 -15.61 1.02
N TYR A 706 -1.49 -14.71 0.07
CA TYR A 706 -2.21 -15.06 -1.15
C TYR A 706 -1.42 -16.04 -2.05
N SER A 707 -0.11 -15.91 -2.17
CA SER A 707 0.76 -16.82 -2.93
C SER A 707 0.85 -18.21 -2.30
N LEU A 708 0.69 -18.28 -0.96
CA LEU A 708 0.74 -19.53 -0.20
C LEU A 708 -0.57 -20.34 -0.17
N ARG A 709 -1.63 -19.88 -0.87
CA ARG A 709 -2.91 -20.58 -0.88
C ARG A 709 -2.86 -21.92 -1.63
N VAL A 710 -3.64 -22.90 -1.18
CA VAL A 710 -3.85 -24.18 -1.86
C VAL A 710 -5.00 -24.13 -2.89
N TRP A 711 -4.96 -23.20 -3.78
CA TRP A 711 -5.99 -22.97 -4.78
C TRP A 711 -5.47 -23.26 -6.18
N ALA A 712 -6.33 -23.84 -7.05
CA ALA A 712 -6.00 -24.07 -8.44
C ALA A 712 -7.24 -23.83 -9.31
N ALA A 713 -7.09 -23.05 -10.38
CA ALA A 713 -8.15 -22.77 -11.35
C ALA A 713 -7.66 -23.09 -12.77
N PRO A 714 -8.26 -24.08 -13.43
CA PRO A 714 -7.98 -24.34 -14.83
C PRO A 714 -8.74 -23.34 -15.72
N ASN A 715 -8.09 -22.90 -16.79
CA ASN A 715 -8.69 -22.14 -17.86
C ASN A 715 -8.50 -22.89 -19.17
N PHE A 716 -9.60 -23.35 -19.73
CA PHE A 716 -9.62 -24.13 -20.97
C PHE A 716 -9.91 -23.26 -22.20
N THR A 717 -10.44 -22.05 -22.03
CA THR A 717 -10.75 -21.14 -23.12
C THR A 717 -9.51 -20.43 -23.67
N SER A 718 -8.50 -20.25 -22.82
CA SER A 718 -7.20 -19.70 -23.22
C SER A 718 -6.19 -20.82 -23.31
N GLN A 719 -5.71 -21.14 -24.51
CA GLN A 719 -4.63 -22.08 -24.71
C GLN A 719 -3.34 -21.30 -25.05
N GLU A 720 -2.33 -21.52 -24.26
CA GLU A 720 -1.02 -20.96 -24.50
C GLU A 720 -0.04 -22.11 -24.76
N GLN A 721 0.79 -22.00 -25.78
CA GLN A 721 1.67 -23.09 -26.25
C GLN A 721 0.92 -24.40 -26.58
N GLY A 722 -0.37 -24.31 -26.95
CA GLY A 722 -1.22 -25.48 -27.26
C GLY A 722 -1.65 -26.30 -26.02
N LEU A 723 -1.56 -25.73 -24.83
CA LEU A 723 -1.98 -26.33 -23.56
C LEU A 723 -3.01 -25.46 -22.86
N PRO A 724 -4.03 -26.04 -22.18
CA PRO A 724 -4.87 -25.28 -21.27
C PRO A 724 -4.04 -24.73 -20.10
N THR A 725 -4.39 -23.55 -19.63
CA THR A 725 -3.67 -22.92 -18.52
C THR A 725 -4.24 -23.36 -17.17
N LEU A 726 -3.37 -23.43 -16.14
CA LEU A 726 -3.75 -23.73 -14.76
C LEU A 726 -3.06 -22.73 -13.83
N VAL A 727 -3.81 -21.79 -13.26
CA VAL A 727 -3.30 -20.87 -12.26
C VAL A 727 -3.45 -21.48 -10.88
N ARG A 728 -2.39 -21.50 -10.08
CA ARG A 728 -2.46 -22.00 -8.71
C ARG A 728 -1.53 -21.23 -7.76
N GLY A 729 -1.83 -21.29 -6.46
CA GLY A 729 -0.89 -20.88 -5.43
C GLY A 729 0.19 -21.94 -5.19
N ASN A 730 1.23 -21.56 -4.46
CA ASN A 730 2.34 -22.46 -4.09
C ASN A 730 2.70 -22.31 -2.61
N PRO A 731 2.13 -23.13 -1.69
CA PRO A 731 2.43 -23.03 -0.27
C PRO A 731 3.89 -23.37 0.10
N GLY A 732 4.63 -24.02 -0.81
CA GLY A 732 6.03 -24.39 -0.64
C GLY A 732 7.03 -23.34 -1.16
N VAL A 733 6.59 -22.14 -1.56
CA VAL A 733 7.52 -21.09 -2.01
C VAL A 733 8.33 -20.54 -0.83
N GLU A 734 9.66 -20.45 -1.01
CA GLU A 734 10.59 -19.98 0.02
C GLU A 734 10.59 -18.44 0.10
N PRO A 735 10.95 -17.85 1.27
CA PRO A 735 11.05 -16.41 1.42
C PRO A 735 12.18 -15.84 0.56
N GLU A 736 11.99 -14.61 0.13
CA GLU A 736 13.04 -13.79 -0.46
C GLU A 736 14.06 -13.42 0.62
N GLN A 737 15.33 -13.42 0.26
CA GLN A 737 16.44 -13.05 1.15
C GLN A 737 17.26 -11.96 0.49
N ALA A 738 17.76 -11.05 1.31
CA ALA A 738 18.62 -9.97 0.83
C ALA A 738 19.76 -9.69 1.79
N LYS A 739 20.90 -9.29 1.22
CA LYS A 739 22.02 -8.70 1.94
C LYS A 739 21.95 -7.20 1.77
N GLN A 740 22.03 -6.49 2.88
CA GLN A 740 21.98 -5.02 2.86
C GLN A 740 23.16 -4.41 3.59
N ALA A 741 23.56 -3.23 3.14
CA ALA A 741 24.53 -2.39 3.81
C ALA A 741 24.12 -0.91 3.72
N ASP A 742 24.40 -0.16 4.79
CA ASP A 742 24.15 1.27 4.91
C ASP A 742 25.39 1.98 5.44
N LEU A 743 25.60 3.21 4.93
CA LEU A 743 26.60 4.15 5.41
C LEU A 743 25.94 5.51 5.55
N ALA A 744 25.93 6.08 6.75
CA ALA A 744 25.36 7.41 7.00
C ALA A 744 26.31 8.33 7.75
N LEU A 745 26.32 9.60 7.36
CA LEU A 745 27.00 10.69 8.06
C LEU A 745 25.96 11.72 8.51
N GLU A 746 25.91 12.02 9.80
CA GLU A 746 24.89 12.85 10.43
C GLU A 746 25.54 13.96 11.26
N TRP A 747 25.19 15.22 10.99
CA TRP A 747 25.68 16.39 11.70
C TRP A 747 24.55 17.15 12.38
N TYR A 748 24.57 17.16 13.71
CA TYR A 748 23.55 17.73 14.60
C TYR A 748 24.07 19.05 15.21
N TYR A 749 24.14 20.13 14.42
CA TYR A 749 24.78 21.40 14.79
C TYR A 749 23.84 22.37 15.51
N GLY A 750 22.67 21.94 15.92
CA GLY A 750 21.73 22.71 16.76
C GLY A 750 20.57 21.86 17.22
N ASP A 751 19.86 22.29 18.24
CA ASP A 751 18.76 21.53 18.87
C ASP A 751 17.69 21.06 17.90
N SER A 752 17.36 21.88 16.88
CA SER A 752 16.39 21.59 15.81
C SER A 752 17.04 21.75 14.44
N SER A 753 18.36 21.51 14.34
CA SER A 753 19.11 21.69 13.09
C SER A 753 20.08 20.55 12.86
N SER A 754 19.94 19.89 11.70
CA SER A 754 20.78 18.77 11.30
C SER A 754 20.95 18.70 9.79
N LEU A 755 22.06 18.11 9.36
CA LEU A 755 22.31 17.71 7.98
C LEU A 755 22.79 16.27 7.98
N SER A 756 22.11 15.41 7.25
CA SER A 756 22.47 13.99 7.11
C SER A 756 22.51 13.53 5.67
N GLY A 757 23.42 12.60 5.37
CA GLY A 757 23.50 11.89 4.11
C GLY A 757 23.67 10.41 4.36
N ALA A 758 23.00 9.57 3.59
CA ALA A 758 23.09 8.11 3.68
C ALA A 758 23.24 7.48 2.29
N LEU A 759 24.05 6.44 2.20
CA LEU A 759 24.17 5.54 1.05
C LEU A 759 23.63 4.17 1.48
N PHE A 760 22.91 3.50 0.59
CA PHE A 760 22.39 2.17 0.85
C PHE A 760 22.47 1.26 -0.36
N ILE A 761 22.56 -0.04 -0.10
CA ILE A 761 22.50 -1.10 -1.08
C ILE A 761 21.77 -2.31 -0.49
N LYS A 762 20.91 -2.91 -1.30
CA LYS A 762 20.23 -4.18 -1.01
C LYS A 762 20.39 -5.08 -2.23
N ASP A 763 20.96 -6.25 -2.00
CA ASP A 763 21.15 -7.31 -2.99
C ASP A 763 20.20 -8.45 -2.65
N ILE A 764 19.13 -8.58 -3.42
CA ILE A 764 18.06 -9.57 -3.21
C ILE A 764 18.45 -10.82 -3.97
N ASP A 765 18.70 -11.91 -3.25
CA ASP A 765 19.26 -13.15 -3.80
C ASP A 765 18.26 -13.88 -4.72
N SER A 766 16.94 -13.80 -4.42
CA SER A 766 15.89 -14.42 -5.23
C SER A 766 14.60 -13.58 -5.15
N PHE A 767 13.94 -13.44 -6.26
CA PHE A 767 12.69 -12.70 -6.41
C PHE A 767 11.53 -13.69 -6.63
N ILE A 768 10.40 -13.51 -5.94
CA ILE A 768 9.22 -14.34 -6.17
C ILE A 768 8.47 -13.80 -7.38
N SER A 769 8.33 -14.63 -8.40
CA SER A 769 7.58 -14.33 -9.62
C SER A 769 6.61 -15.46 -9.96
N ASP A 770 5.57 -15.16 -10.71
CA ASP A 770 4.71 -16.19 -11.28
C ASP A 770 5.39 -16.76 -12.54
N GLU A 771 5.72 -18.04 -12.51
CA GLU A 771 6.32 -18.73 -13.66
C GLU A 771 5.31 -19.67 -14.31
N LYS A 772 5.32 -19.69 -15.64
CA LYS A 772 4.52 -20.59 -16.47
C LYS A 772 5.35 -21.78 -16.91
N THR A 773 5.01 -22.96 -16.45
CA THR A 773 5.74 -24.19 -16.77
C THR A 773 4.80 -25.29 -17.22
N PRO A 774 5.08 -26.01 -18.36
CA PRO A 774 4.32 -27.20 -18.74
C PRO A 774 4.47 -28.31 -17.69
N MET A 775 3.36 -28.68 -17.05
CA MET A 775 3.33 -29.72 -16.01
C MET A 775 2.22 -30.72 -16.26
N GLU A 776 2.41 -31.96 -15.80
CA GLU A 776 1.37 -32.96 -15.73
C GLU A 776 0.70 -32.88 -14.35
N VAL A 777 -0.60 -32.64 -14.33
CA VAL A 777 -1.43 -32.58 -13.12
C VAL A 777 -2.60 -33.54 -13.31
N ASP A 778 -2.71 -34.54 -12.43
CA ASP A 778 -3.78 -35.55 -12.43
C ASP A 778 -3.99 -36.23 -13.80
N GLY A 779 -2.88 -36.48 -14.54
CA GLY A 779 -2.91 -37.18 -15.82
C GLY A 779 -3.18 -36.33 -17.05
N ASN A 780 -3.40 -35.01 -16.90
CA ASN A 780 -3.52 -34.06 -17.99
C ASN A 780 -2.34 -33.08 -18.01
N ARG A 781 -2.00 -32.56 -19.18
CA ARG A 781 -0.94 -31.55 -19.33
C ARG A 781 -1.54 -30.16 -19.33
N TYR A 782 -0.99 -29.29 -18.50
CA TYR A 782 -1.35 -27.88 -18.39
C TYR A 782 -0.10 -27.01 -18.50
N LEU A 783 -0.28 -25.77 -18.94
CA LEU A 783 0.67 -24.71 -18.68
C LEU A 783 0.35 -24.13 -17.30
N VAL A 784 1.15 -24.50 -16.29
CA VAL A 784 0.88 -24.12 -14.89
C VAL A 784 1.57 -22.79 -14.59
N SER A 785 0.78 -21.80 -14.21
CA SER A 785 1.24 -20.51 -13.66
C SER A 785 1.15 -20.56 -12.14
N GLN A 786 2.27 -20.38 -11.46
CA GLN A 786 2.36 -20.40 -9.99
C GLN A 786 3.52 -19.54 -9.48
N PRO A 787 3.40 -18.96 -8.28
CA PRO A 787 4.52 -18.26 -7.65
C PRO A 787 5.66 -19.24 -7.34
N VAL A 788 6.87 -18.89 -7.71
CA VAL A 788 8.10 -19.63 -7.42
C VAL A 788 9.17 -18.67 -6.90
N SER A 789 10.11 -19.19 -6.09
CA SER A 789 11.33 -18.44 -5.79
C SER A 789 12.17 -18.40 -7.06
N GLY A 790 12.25 -17.24 -7.71
CA GLY A 790 12.86 -17.06 -9.02
C GLY A 790 14.35 -17.36 -9.04
N GLN A 791 14.88 -17.59 -10.24
CA GLN A 791 16.31 -17.81 -10.47
C GLN A 791 17.08 -16.49 -10.58
N TYR A 792 16.39 -15.36 -10.57
CA TYR A 792 16.94 -14.03 -10.82
C TYR A 792 16.90 -13.21 -9.54
N GLY A 793 18.02 -12.55 -9.24
CA GLY A 793 18.12 -11.58 -8.17
C GLY A 793 17.69 -10.20 -8.61
N ALA A 794 17.54 -9.32 -7.65
CA ALA A 794 17.25 -7.92 -7.88
C ALA A 794 18.15 -7.04 -7.03
N LYS A 795 18.45 -5.85 -7.51
CA LYS A 795 19.32 -4.91 -6.82
C LYS A 795 18.61 -3.58 -6.60
N VAL A 796 18.73 -3.06 -5.39
CA VAL A 796 18.24 -1.71 -5.02
C VAL A 796 19.38 -0.96 -4.36
N GLN A 797 19.72 0.22 -4.88
CA GLN A 797 20.78 1.07 -4.33
C GLN A 797 20.41 2.54 -4.45
N GLY A 798 21.02 3.38 -3.63
CA GLY A 798 20.70 4.79 -3.70
C GLY A 798 21.35 5.63 -2.61
N PHE A 799 20.91 6.88 -2.54
CA PHE A 799 21.32 7.78 -1.49
C PHE A 799 20.15 8.67 -1.01
N GLU A 800 20.28 9.10 0.23
CA GLU A 800 19.32 9.97 0.91
C GLU A 800 20.06 11.18 1.46
N ILE A 801 19.47 12.37 1.34
CA ILE A 801 19.96 13.60 1.98
C ILE A 801 18.79 14.21 2.75
N ALA A 802 19.01 14.59 4.00
CA ALA A 802 18.03 15.32 4.80
C ALA A 802 18.69 16.54 5.47
N TRP A 803 18.02 17.69 5.36
CA TRP A 803 18.45 18.94 5.95
C TRP A 803 17.31 19.61 6.71
N GLN A 804 17.49 19.73 8.01
CA GLN A 804 16.57 20.41 8.89
C GLN A 804 17.28 21.63 9.49
N GLN A 805 16.64 22.80 9.44
CA GLN A 805 17.23 24.04 9.91
C GLN A 805 16.20 24.91 10.63
N SER A 806 16.47 25.22 11.87
CA SER A 806 15.83 26.32 12.59
C SER A 806 16.66 27.61 12.44
N LEU A 807 16.01 28.73 12.18
CA LEU A 807 16.67 30.03 12.09
C LEU A 807 16.71 30.78 13.44
N GLU A 808 16.31 30.14 14.53
CA GLU A 808 16.22 30.71 15.86
C GLU A 808 17.52 31.40 16.33
N GLN A 809 18.67 30.81 16.06
CA GLN A 809 19.97 31.31 16.42
C GLN A 809 20.62 32.24 15.37
N TRP A 810 20.01 32.32 14.17
CA TRP A 810 20.62 32.96 13.01
C TRP A 810 19.98 34.31 12.64
N LEU A 811 18.72 34.50 12.98
CA LEU A 811 17.95 35.68 12.61
C LEU A 811 17.39 36.39 13.87
N PRO A 812 17.21 37.74 13.80
CA PRO A 812 16.52 38.47 14.85
C PRO A 812 15.02 38.24 14.80
N GLU A 813 14.33 38.49 15.92
CA GLU A 813 12.86 38.53 15.94
C GLU A 813 12.28 39.55 14.95
N PRO A 814 11.14 39.24 14.27
CA PRO A 814 10.36 38.01 14.37
C PRO A 814 10.80 36.92 13.39
N PHE A 815 11.89 37.11 12.63
CA PHE A 815 12.31 36.19 11.55
C PHE A 815 12.99 34.92 12.08
N ASN A 816 13.38 34.90 13.33
CA ASN A 816 13.94 33.71 14.00
C ASN A 816 12.93 32.57 14.18
N GLY A 817 11.63 32.83 13.98
CA GLY A 817 10.58 31.83 13.96
C GLY A 817 10.58 30.92 12.73
N PHE A 818 11.28 31.29 11.65
CA PHE A 818 11.34 30.50 10.43
C PHE A 818 12.28 29.29 10.56
N GLY A 819 11.99 28.25 9.78
CA GLY A 819 12.83 27.09 9.57
C GLY A 819 12.32 26.24 8.41
N TRP A 820 13.09 25.21 8.05
CA TRP A 820 12.73 24.27 6.99
C TRP A 820 13.16 22.85 7.31
N GLN A 821 12.48 21.90 6.65
CA GLN A 821 12.86 20.49 6.54
C GLN A 821 12.88 20.14 5.06
N LEU A 822 14.03 19.68 4.57
CA LEU A 822 14.22 19.28 3.18
C LEU A 822 14.76 17.85 3.17
N ASN A 823 14.23 17.01 2.33
CA ASN A 823 14.85 15.72 2.05
C ASN A 823 14.78 15.41 0.55
N TYR A 824 15.75 14.65 0.09
CA TYR A 824 15.85 14.15 -1.26
C TYR A 824 16.37 12.72 -1.23
N THR A 825 15.75 11.88 -2.05
CA THR A 825 16.13 10.48 -2.19
C THR A 825 16.25 10.13 -3.66
N TYR A 826 17.36 9.49 -3.99
CA TYR A 826 17.61 8.82 -5.26
C TYR A 826 17.64 7.32 -5.03
N VAL A 827 16.88 6.56 -5.81
CA VAL A 827 16.83 5.10 -5.78
C VAL A 827 16.98 4.56 -7.18
N ASP A 828 17.95 3.68 -7.36
CA ASP A 828 18.15 2.90 -8.57
C ASP A 828 17.85 1.43 -8.27
N SER A 829 17.04 0.81 -9.13
CA SER A 829 16.66 -0.59 -8.99
C SER A 829 16.62 -1.28 -10.33
N SER A 830 17.02 -2.54 -10.35
CA SER A 830 16.94 -3.33 -11.56
C SER A 830 16.65 -4.81 -11.25
N TYR A 831 15.83 -5.41 -12.09
CA TYR A 831 15.66 -6.85 -12.21
C TYR A 831 15.45 -7.24 -13.66
N ASP A 832 15.82 -8.47 -14.00
CA ASP A 832 15.58 -9.04 -15.31
C ASP A 832 14.31 -9.90 -15.29
N ASP A 833 13.41 -9.70 -16.25
CA ASP A 833 12.22 -10.51 -16.44
C ASP A 833 12.35 -11.35 -17.72
N PRO A 834 12.62 -12.66 -17.61
CA PRO A 834 12.79 -13.52 -18.78
C PRO A 834 11.50 -13.83 -19.53
N GLU A 835 10.33 -13.80 -18.87
CA GLU A 835 9.03 -14.04 -19.51
C GLU A 835 8.71 -12.89 -20.45
N LEU A 836 8.90 -11.66 -19.98
CA LEU A 836 8.75 -10.45 -20.79
C LEU A 836 9.94 -10.20 -21.73
N LYS A 837 11.02 -11.01 -21.63
CA LYS A 837 12.30 -10.77 -22.32
C LYS A 837 12.85 -9.38 -22.09
N ALA A 838 12.48 -8.76 -20.96
CA ALA A 838 12.89 -7.44 -20.57
C ALA A 838 14.08 -7.51 -19.61
N LYS A 839 14.97 -6.53 -19.70
CA LYS A 839 16.15 -6.37 -18.84
C LYS A 839 16.13 -5.02 -18.16
N ASP A 840 16.76 -4.96 -17.00
CA ASP A 840 16.93 -3.72 -16.24
C ASP A 840 15.59 -3.01 -15.93
N LEU A 841 14.51 -3.79 -15.67
CA LEU A 841 13.23 -3.20 -15.27
C LEU A 841 13.32 -2.62 -13.84
N PRO A 842 12.77 -1.42 -13.60
CA PRO A 842 12.64 -0.93 -12.24
C PRO A 842 11.55 -1.69 -11.47
N PHE A 843 11.66 -1.74 -10.14
CA PHE A 843 10.57 -2.28 -9.30
C PHE A 843 9.26 -1.49 -9.48
N LYS A 844 8.14 -2.21 -9.45
CA LYS A 844 6.80 -1.61 -9.49
C LYS A 844 6.61 -0.62 -8.33
N GLY A 845 6.06 0.55 -8.64
CA GLY A 845 5.78 1.60 -7.66
C GLY A 845 7.01 2.43 -7.26
N MET A 846 8.21 2.07 -7.68
CA MET A 846 9.45 2.76 -7.31
C MET A 846 9.71 3.96 -8.22
N SER A 847 9.80 5.15 -7.61
CA SER A 847 10.28 6.35 -8.28
C SER A 847 11.79 6.50 -8.09
N GLU A 848 12.50 6.82 -9.16
CA GLU A 848 13.94 7.05 -9.11
C GLU A 848 14.30 8.25 -8.23
N ASN A 849 13.50 9.30 -8.26
CA ASN A 849 13.71 10.54 -7.53
C ASN A 849 12.48 10.89 -6.69
N SER A 850 12.70 11.30 -5.45
CA SER A 850 11.65 11.88 -4.61
C SER A 850 12.22 12.95 -3.68
N TYR A 851 11.43 14.00 -3.38
CA TYR A 851 11.80 14.99 -2.39
C TYR A 851 10.59 15.53 -1.63
N ASN A 852 10.85 15.99 -0.42
CA ASN A 852 9.90 16.72 0.39
C ASN A 852 10.55 18.04 0.85
N ALA A 853 9.79 19.12 0.78
CA ALA A 853 10.21 20.45 1.20
C ALA A 853 9.15 21.05 2.10
N VAL A 854 9.50 21.30 3.35
CA VAL A 854 8.64 21.93 4.34
C VAL A 854 9.27 23.25 4.77
N LEU A 855 8.51 24.34 4.65
CA LEU A 855 8.82 25.63 5.23
C LEU A 855 7.87 25.84 6.42
N TYR A 856 8.42 26.24 7.58
CA TYR A 856 7.60 26.54 8.75
C TYR A 856 7.96 27.87 9.40
N TYR A 857 6.97 28.40 10.12
CA TYR A 857 7.13 29.55 11.02
C TYR A 857 6.48 29.22 12.37
N GLU A 858 7.20 29.49 13.46
CA GLU A 858 6.70 29.29 14.81
C GLU A 858 7.19 30.41 15.74
N GLN A 859 6.32 31.38 16.05
CA GLN A 859 6.62 32.49 16.96
C GLN A 859 5.31 33.17 17.43
N TYR A 860 5.29 33.69 18.66
CA TYR A 860 4.19 34.48 19.21
C TYR A 860 2.83 33.77 19.20
N GLY A 861 2.79 32.46 19.43
CA GLY A 861 1.59 31.65 19.36
C GLY A 861 1.08 31.38 17.93
N LEU A 862 1.74 31.91 16.90
CA LEU A 862 1.46 31.60 15.50
C LEU A 862 2.36 30.46 15.04
N GLN A 863 1.73 29.40 14.51
CA GLN A 863 2.42 28.33 13.78
C GLN A 863 1.88 28.28 12.35
N ALA A 864 2.75 28.18 11.36
CA ALA A 864 2.37 28.04 9.96
C ALA A 864 3.33 27.08 9.27
N ARG A 865 2.81 26.26 8.36
CA ARG A 865 3.60 25.32 7.54
C ARG A 865 3.12 25.33 6.10
N LEU A 866 4.06 25.13 5.19
CA LEU A 866 3.83 24.86 3.79
C LEU A 866 4.69 23.66 3.40
N ALA A 867 4.09 22.60 2.91
CA ALA A 867 4.77 21.37 2.54
C ALA A 867 4.53 21.04 1.08
N TYR A 868 5.58 20.71 0.35
CA TYR A 868 5.52 20.21 -1.01
C TYR A 868 6.20 18.86 -1.10
N ASN A 869 5.44 17.85 -1.51
CA ASN A 869 5.90 16.48 -1.72
C ASN A 869 5.92 16.20 -3.22
N TRP A 870 7.01 15.62 -3.74
CA TRP A 870 7.13 15.28 -5.14
C TRP A 870 7.87 13.95 -5.33
N ARG A 871 7.45 13.19 -6.33
CA ARG A 871 8.10 11.97 -6.81
C ARG A 871 8.11 11.90 -8.34
N SER A 872 9.18 11.34 -8.91
CA SER A 872 9.27 11.09 -10.35
C SER A 872 8.38 9.93 -10.78
N LYS A 873 8.21 9.79 -12.09
CA LYS A 873 7.46 8.68 -12.70
C LYS A 873 7.92 7.31 -12.20
N PHE A 874 7.00 6.34 -12.24
CA PHE A 874 7.26 4.96 -11.81
C PHE A 874 6.46 3.95 -12.62
N LEU A 875 7.01 2.73 -12.72
CA LEU A 875 6.37 1.59 -13.38
C LEU A 875 5.22 1.05 -12.51
N VAL A 876 4.04 0.88 -13.10
CA VAL A 876 2.87 0.26 -12.45
C VAL A 876 2.71 -1.19 -12.87
N ASP A 877 2.81 -1.45 -14.17
CA ASP A 877 2.70 -2.77 -14.73
C ASP A 877 3.66 -2.93 -15.91
N PRO A 878 4.57 -3.92 -15.89
CA PRO A 878 5.49 -4.16 -17.00
C PRO A 878 4.81 -4.81 -18.20
N ASP A 879 3.64 -5.41 -18.03
CA ASP A 879 2.92 -6.22 -19.04
C ASP A 879 1.43 -5.81 -19.15
N ALA A 880 1.16 -4.52 -19.13
CA ALA A 880 -0.18 -4.03 -19.43
C ALA A 880 -0.51 -4.23 -20.91
N TRP A 881 -1.82 -4.32 -21.25
CA TRP A 881 -2.24 -4.44 -22.64
C TRP A 881 -1.78 -3.23 -23.48
N GLY A 882 -0.84 -3.46 -24.36
CA GLY A 882 -0.18 -2.46 -25.20
C GLY A 882 1.22 -2.08 -24.76
N GLY A 883 1.74 -2.66 -23.65
CA GLY A 883 3.11 -2.46 -23.18
C GLY A 883 3.22 -2.00 -21.72
N PRO A 884 4.40 -1.61 -21.26
CA PRO A 884 4.60 -1.20 -19.87
C PRO A 884 3.82 0.07 -19.52
N ALA A 885 3.04 -0.01 -18.43
CA ALA A 885 2.26 1.11 -17.90
C ALA A 885 3.01 1.87 -16.83
N TRP A 886 3.02 3.18 -16.96
CA TRP A 886 3.71 4.12 -16.08
C TRP A 886 2.75 5.14 -15.49
N ILE A 887 3.01 5.60 -14.28
CA ILE A 887 2.46 6.83 -13.74
C ILE A 887 3.52 7.92 -13.87
N ASP A 888 3.10 9.10 -14.29
CA ASP A 888 3.93 10.30 -14.39
C ASP A 888 4.40 10.81 -13.03
N ASP A 889 5.22 11.85 -13.05
CA ASP A 889 5.60 12.54 -11.84
C ASP A 889 4.37 13.17 -11.15
N TYR A 890 4.40 13.11 -9.82
CA TYR A 890 3.33 13.64 -9.00
C TYR A 890 3.87 14.55 -7.90
N GLY A 891 3.26 15.72 -7.76
CA GLY A 891 3.58 16.65 -6.69
C GLY A 891 2.33 17.24 -6.05
N GLN A 892 2.34 17.43 -4.72
CA GLN A 892 1.22 17.94 -3.93
C GLN A 892 1.70 19.01 -2.97
N LEU A 893 0.95 20.10 -2.87
CA LEU A 893 1.18 21.21 -1.96
C LEU A 893 0.13 21.22 -0.86
N ASP A 894 0.57 21.19 0.40
CA ASP A 894 -0.25 21.20 1.60
C ASP A 894 0.13 22.38 2.50
N ALA A 895 -0.81 22.90 3.29
CA ALA A 895 -0.57 23.99 4.20
C ALA A 895 -1.34 23.84 5.51
N SER A 896 -0.77 24.34 6.60
CA SER A 896 -1.48 24.51 7.86
C SER A 896 -1.10 25.82 8.54
N ILE A 897 -2.05 26.38 9.29
CA ILE A 897 -1.86 27.56 10.12
C ILE A 897 -2.63 27.38 11.41
N SER A 898 -2.02 27.70 12.53
CA SER A 898 -2.67 27.73 13.84
C SER A 898 -2.26 28.95 14.64
N TYR A 899 -3.17 29.40 15.50
CA TYR A 899 -2.93 30.53 16.39
C TYR A 899 -3.51 30.26 17.78
N ASP A 900 -2.65 30.42 18.78
CA ASP A 900 -3.01 30.25 20.18
C ASP A 900 -3.77 31.49 20.66
N ILE A 901 -5.10 31.36 20.81
CA ILE A 901 -5.97 32.44 21.33
C ILE A 901 -5.70 32.66 22.82
N THR A 902 -5.46 31.57 23.54
CA THR A 902 -4.99 31.51 24.93
C THR A 902 -4.00 30.36 25.08
N ASP A 903 -3.36 30.25 26.22
CA ASP A 903 -2.43 29.15 26.54
C ASP A 903 -3.11 27.76 26.40
N ASN A 904 -4.44 27.69 26.46
CA ASN A 904 -5.22 26.45 26.43
C ASN A 904 -6.11 26.30 25.20
N LEU A 905 -6.20 27.32 24.32
CA LEU A 905 -7.14 27.28 23.19
C LEU A 905 -6.46 27.74 21.89
N THR A 906 -6.41 26.90 20.91
CA THR A 906 -5.83 27.13 19.58
C THR A 906 -6.91 27.09 18.49
N LEU A 907 -6.94 28.09 17.62
CA LEU A 907 -7.67 28.08 16.34
C LEU A 907 -6.74 27.58 15.25
N PHE A 908 -7.20 26.69 14.37
CA PHE A 908 -6.38 26.21 13.26
C PHE A 908 -7.16 26.03 11.95
N SER A 909 -6.43 26.07 10.86
CA SER A 909 -6.89 25.72 9.52
C SER A 909 -5.83 24.88 8.82
N GLU A 910 -6.29 23.89 8.10
CA GLU A 910 -5.47 22.94 7.33
C GLU A 910 -6.01 22.88 5.91
N ALA A 911 -5.11 22.70 4.94
CA ALA A 911 -5.50 22.52 3.54
C ALA A 911 -4.58 21.49 2.89
N SER A 912 -5.14 20.50 2.23
CA SER A 912 -4.41 19.50 1.45
C SER A 912 -4.72 19.64 -0.03
N ASN A 913 -3.74 19.30 -0.86
CA ASN A 913 -3.81 19.36 -2.32
C ASN A 913 -4.20 20.77 -2.85
N LEU A 914 -3.55 21.82 -2.35
CA LEU A 914 -3.78 23.20 -2.78
C LEU A 914 -3.51 23.44 -4.27
N THR A 915 -2.67 22.62 -4.87
CA THR A 915 -2.33 22.67 -6.30
C THR A 915 -3.36 21.97 -7.18
N ASN A 916 -4.37 21.30 -6.57
CA ASN A 916 -5.32 20.45 -7.28
C ASN A 916 -4.59 19.55 -8.28
N SER A 917 -3.61 18.80 -7.76
CA SER A 917 -2.64 18.07 -8.55
C SER A 917 -3.29 16.98 -9.40
N ARG A 918 -2.75 16.80 -10.59
CA ARG A 918 -3.14 15.77 -11.53
C ARG A 918 -2.32 14.50 -11.26
N TYR A 919 -3.02 13.36 -11.26
CA TYR A 919 -2.40 12.04 -11.24
C TYR A 919 -2.64 11.38 -12.60
N SER A 920 -1.59 11.24 -13.42
CA SER A 920 -1.68 10.76 -14.81
C SER A 920 -0.71 9.63 -15.08
N GLY A 921 -1.01 8.82 -16.09
CA GLY A 921 -0.17 7.72 -16.52
C GLY A 921 -0.31 7.45 -18.02
N TYR A 922 0.58 6.61 -18.53
CA TYR A 922 0.64 6.25 -19.93
C TYR A 922 1.10 4.78 -20.12
N ILE A 923 0.75 4.21 -21.27
CA ILE A 923 1.25 2.89 -21.69
C ILE A 923 2.32 3.13 -22.76
N LYS A 924 3.47 2.49 -22.59
CA LYS A 924 4.61 2.47 -23.52
C LYS A 924 5.19 3.86 -23.83
N ARG A 925 4.40 4.83 -24.26
CA ARG A 925 4.82 6.19 -24.63
C ARG A 925 4.04 7.24 -23.86
N GLU A 926 4.68 8.34 -23.49
CA GLU A 926 4.10 9.44 -22.69
C GLU A 926 2.87 10.10 -23.36
N ASP A 927 2.72 9.96 -24.67
CA ASP A 927 1.57 10.48 -25.41
C ASP A 927 0.41 9.47 -25.55
N GLN A 928 0.57 8.24 -25.09
CA GLN A 928 -0.48 7.21 -24.99
C GLN A 928 -1.05 7.22 -23.57
N VAL A 929 -1.75 8.28 -23.22
CA VAL A 929 -2.33 8.46 -21.87
C VAL A 929 -3.36 7.39 -21.61
N ASN A 930 -3.09 6.54 -20.61
CA ASN A 930 -4.03 5.48 -20.20
C ASN A 930 -4.76 5.77 -18.91
N TYR A 931 -4.31 6.75 -18.15
CA TYR A 931 -4.90 7.12 -16.88
C TYR A 931 -4.77 8.60 -16.59
N LEU A 932 -5.84 9.23 -16.12
CA LEU A 932 -5.81 10.57 -15.57
C LEU A 932 -6.85 10.67 -14.47
N GLU A 933 -6.45 11.19 -13.32
CA GLU A 933 -7.32 11.37 -12.16
C GLU A 933 -7.12 12.75 -11.54
N ARG A 934 -8.24 13.40 -11.14
CA ARG A 934 -8.28 14.65 -10.42
C ARG A 934 -8.95 14.45 -9.07
N PHE A 935 -8.24 14.86 -8.02
CA PHE A 935 -8.76 14.92 -6.66
C PHE A 935 -9.12 16.36 -6.31
N GLY A 936 -10.04 16.56 -5.38
CA GLY A 936 -10.36 17.90 -4.88
C GLY A 936 -9.29 18.44 -3.92
N THR A 937 -9.38 19.73 -3.66
CA THR A 937 -8.70 20.37 -2.52
C THR A 937 -9.56 20.20 -1.27
N GLN A 938 -8.95 19.77 -0.16
CA GLN A 938 -9.63 19.70 1.12
C GLN A 938 -9.20 20.86 2.02
N ILE A 939 -10.15 21.48 2.72
CA ILE A 939 -9.88 22.56 3.66
C ILE A 939 -10.58 22.21 4.98
N ALA A 940 -9.84 22.23 6.07
CA ALA A 940 -10.38 22.05 7.41
C ALA A 940 -10.19 23.31 8.25
N VAL A 941 -11.20 23.62 9.08
CA VAL A 941 -11.12 24.69 10.07
C VAL A 941 -11.63 24.14 11.40
N GLY A 942 -10.88 24.40 12.47
CA GLY A 942 -11.17 23.82 13.77
C GLY A 942 -10.59 24.56 14.95
N ILE A 943 -10.96 24.05 16.13
CA ILE A 943 -10.44 24.51 17.42
C ILE A 943 -9.87 23.32 18.18
N ARG A 944 -8.83 23.58 18.97
CA ARG A 944 -8.18 22.61 19.88
C ARG A 944 -8.06 23.22 21.26
N GLY A 945 -8.42 22.44 22.28
CA GLY A 945 -8.24 22.80 23.69
C GLY A 945 -7.28 21.81 24.35
N SER A 946 -6.39 22.31 25.24
CA SER A 946 -5.46 21.51 26.05
C SER A 946 -5.46 22.02 27.48
N PHE A 947 -5.77 21.16 28.47
CA PHE A 947 -5.97 21.51 29.89
C PHE A 947 -5.24 20.53 30.79
#